data_cfc249f37dc7a3a1feeb7896fcdcfc7d
#
_entry.id   cfc249f37dc7a3a1feeb7896fcdcfc7d
#
_cell.length_a   1.000
_cell.length_b   1.000
_cell.length_c   1.000
_cell.angle_alpha   90.00
_cell.angle_beta   90.00
_cell.angle_gamma   90.00
#
_symmetry.space_group_name_H-M   'P 1'
#
loop_
_entity.id
_entity.type
_entity.pdbx_description
1 polymer ?
#
loop_
_entity_poly.entity_id
_entity_poly.type
_entity_poly.pdbx_seq_one_letter_code
_entity_poly.pdbx_strand_id
1 'polypeptide(L)'
;MQLSKLAFTSTETTGFDGIVRKFTDIYMAVFKMEKNLTKEEIIEYYVNNPCMGGNIYGVQQASHYYFGKDVKDLNLVEAAQIAGMFQSPNGYNPYINPNDANERKNTVLYLMKRHGYITDTQYQAGIKVAIKDLLKGGTTSVNEYQGFIDTVVQEIIDNTGNNPYDVPMDIYTTMVKSKQDIINKFYKSYNFKNFKDKGKELEVGIGVINNKTGAIIAVGAGRNKTGAMTLNVATFSGQVKRMPGSTAKPILDYGPAFEYANLSTYGPFIDDKTPYGGGNMRNFSGGYSGFMTMRDCLRKSINTCALQAFRLTTNEQKKEFAAKLGVEFSEETLPDSYAIGAFNGVSPVQLASAYSAFGNNGKRSTPHSYTKIIYRETEEEVKPVIVTEQVMKPQTAYLIANVLTSATSSSVHVSGTSIATKTGTTSYDTTQLRKFGLTSSVIPDSWTSSFTSDYAMAIWLGYTDGLTKETVKKKHYLLNGTATSERIKIQAWLGNKIYEKNAKFKHPGGISSAKVELETIPAQSPSDFTPSKLQGTFLFIGNTGPSETSQRFAKLTDPQDLSYNINNKSLTLSWTSPGTPSAIDTDYLTNWFKSNWKIQTDKYLKKRISYNKKNIGEFGFAIYLTQGTSSTYVGWTKDTSYTIDMNNYSGLYDGAIIKSMYSIFKSNASSGRKVVFTIGEADITANDVTINVSNQNVTLSVGGTYNELNKSSISSINYKGNDIKGDVSSLSVTNSSITDGSGENVAPSKVTEKAGTYKAIYSVSFTYKGVNIAKNVTQTITVE
;
A
#
# COMPACT_ATOMS: atom_id res chain seq x y z
N MET A 1 22.52 58.23 -14.41
CA MET A 1 21.10 58.24 -14.03
C MET A 1 20.32 56.97 -14.40
N GLN A 2 20.32 56.49 -15.67
CA GLN A 2 19.60 55.26 -16.02
C GLN A 2 20.21 54.03 -15.32
N LEU A 3 21.53 53.88 -15.28
CA LEU A 3 22.19 52.85 -14.52
C LEU A 3 21.90 52.96 -13.01
N SER A 4 21.94 54.19 -12.45
CA SER A 4 21.59 54.45 -11.05
C SER A 4 20.17 53.97 -10.73
N LYS A 5 19.21 54.26 -11.61
CA LYS A 5 17.82 53.79 -11.51
C LYS A 5 17.72 52.27 -11.50
N LEU A 6 18.53 51.56 -12.30
CA LEU A 6 18.50 50.10 -12.38
C LEU A 6 19.15 49.41 -11.19
N ALA A 7 20.23 50.04 -10.64
CA ALA A 7 21.08 49.42 -9.63
C ALA A 7 20.76 49.80 -8.17
N PHE A 8 20.25 51.01 -7.92
CA PHE A 8 20.26 51.60 -6.56
C PHE A 8 18.94 52.16 -6.09
N THR A 9 17.94 52.36 -6.95
CA THR A 9 16.71 53.04 -6.56
C THR A 9 15.44 52.22 -6.80
N SER A 10 14.36 52.58 -6.05
CA SER A 10 13.08 51.89 -6.16
C SER A 10 12.42 52.04 -7.53
N THR A 11 11.46 51.19 -7.85
CA THR A 11 10.67 51.23 -9.09
C THR A 11 9.61 52.33 -9.09
N GLU A 12 9.41 53.08 -7.98
CA GLU A 12 8.42 54.13 -7.86
C GLU A 12 8.67 55.24 -8.88
N THR A 13 7.64 55.63 -9.65
CA THR A 13 7.74 56.60 -10.73
C THR A 13 6.84 57.81 -10.54
N THR A 14 5.94 57.80 -9.55
CA THR A 14 4.89 58.79 -9.32
C THR A 14 4.92 59.38 -7.90
N GLY A 15 4.31 60.53 -7.72
CA GLY A 15 4.19 61.16 -6.42
C GLY A 15 5.51 61.70 -5.84
N PHE A 16 5.51 61.96 -4.52
CA PHE A 16 6.68 62.50 -3.80
C PHE A 16 7.87 61.55 -3.85
N ASP A 17 7.63 60.25 -3.70
CA ASP A 17 8.69 59.22 -3.75
C ASP A 17 9.35 59.16 -5.13
N GLY A 18 8.60 59.38 -6.22
CA GLY A 18 9.15 59.52 -7.57
C GLY A 18 10.07 60.71 -7.74
N ILE A 19 9.81 61.84 -7.01
CA ILE A 19 10.67 63.02 -7.00
C ILE A 19 11.95 62.74 -6.21
N VAL A 20 11.83 62.16 -5.01
CA VAL A 20 12.98 61.79 -4.16
C VAL A 20 13.89 60.81 -4.93
N ARG A 21 13.32 59.81 -5.56
CA ARG A 21 14.06 58.87 -6.40
C ARG A 21 14.86 59.58 -7.50
N LYS A 22 14.27 60.54 -8.23
CA LYS A 22 14.99 61.29 -9.27
C LYS A 22 16.21 62.08 -8.71
N PHE A 23 16.05 62.68 -7.55
CA PHE A 23 17.20 63.39 -6.90
C PHE A 23 18.26 62.36 -6.46
N THR A 24 17.87 61.20 -5.95
CA THR A 24 18.80 60.13 -5.58
C THR A 24 19.54 59.63 -6.82
N ASP A 25 18.80 59.39 -7.94
CA ASP A 25 19.43 58.95 -9.22
C ASP A 25 20.49 59.97 -9.70
N ILE A 26 20.20 61.29 -9.62
CA ILE A 26 21.16 62.34 -10.00
C ILE A 26 22.35 62.34 -9.07
N TYR A 27 22.12 62.28 -7.75
CA TYR A 27 23.21 62.24 -6.77
C TYR A 27 24.13 61.03 -6.99
N MET A 28 23.54 59.85 -7.13
CA MET A 28 24.33 58.63 -7.35
C MET A 28 25.10 58.70 -8.68
N ALA A 29 24.48 59.17 -9.75
CA ALA A 29 25.16 59.28 -11.04
C ALA A 29 26.35 60.23 -10.99
N VAL A 30 26.17 61.45 -10.47
CA VAL A 30 27.17 62.52 -10.53
C VAL A 30 28.23 62.33 -9.46
N PHE A 31 27.86 62.03 -8.22
CA PHE A 31 28.76 62.06 -7.09
C PHE A 31 29.35 60.67 -6.71
N LYS A 32 28.77 59.59 -7.21
CA LYS A 32 29.27 58.24 -6.95
C LYS A 32 29.75 57.53 -8.21
N MET A 33 28.95 57.43 -9.27
CA MET A 33 29.31 56.64 -10.44
C MET A 33 30.32 57.35 -11.33
N GLU A 34 30.11 58.60 -11.76
CA GLU A 34 31.08 59.33 -12.61
C GLU A 34 32.42 59.61 -11.91
N LYS A 35 32.48 59.55 -10.57
CA LYS A 35 33.75 59.67 -9.84
C LYS A 35 34.59 58.37 -9.74
N ASN A 36 33.90 57.26 -9.78
CA ASN A 36 34.52 55.94 -9.52
C ASN A 36 34.60 55.02 -10.75
N LEU A 37 33.86 55.34 -11.84
CA LEU A 37 33.77 54.53 -13.04
C LEU A 37 34.05 55.40 -14.28
N THR A 38 34.71 54.81 -15.27
CA THR A 38 34.88 55.40 -16.60
C THR A 38 33.54 55.40 -17.34
N LYS A 39 33.46 56.17 -18.43
CA LYS A 39 32.25 56.20 -19.27
C LYS A 39 32.00 54.83 -19.93
N GLU A 40 33.04 54.13 -20.31
CA GLU A 40 33.02 52.81 -20.88
C GLU A 40 32.46 51.79 -19.89
N GLU A 41 32.92 51.81 -18.65
CA GLU A 41 32.39 50.95 -17.56
C GLU A 41 30.92 51.25 -17.26
N ILE A 42 30.53 52.51 -17.21
CA ILE A 42 29.12 52.92 -17.01
C ILE A 42 28.24 52.37 -18.14
N ILE A 43 28.70 52.44 -19.39
CA ILE A 43 27.97 51.90 -20.54
C ILE A 43 27.92 50.38 -20.46
N GLU A 44 29.01 49.72 -20.15
CA GLU A 44 29.07 48.28 -20.03
C GLU A 44 28.10 47.75 -18.97
N TYR A 45 28.10 48.37 -17.77
CA TYR A 45 27.14 48.03 -16.73
C TYR A 45 25.69 48.31 -17.18
N TYR A 46 25.45 49.45 -17.87
CA TYR A 46 24.13 49.85 -18.35
C TYR A 46 23.59 48.87 -19.39
N VAL A 47 24.38 48.37 -20.33
CA VAL A 47 23.91 47.46 -21.39
C VAL A 47 23.81 46.00 -20.92
N ASN A 48 24.50 45.60 -19.82
CA ASN A 48 24.49 44.24 -19.34
C ASN A 48 23.43 43.97 -18.24
N ASN A 49 22.83 45.02 -17.65
CA ASN A 49 21.84 44.84 -16.57
C ASN A 49 20.38 44.75 -17.00
N PRO A 50 19.85 45.43 -18.02
CA PRO A 50 18.42 45.45 -18.26
C PRO A 50 17.88 44.13 -18.73
N CYS A 51 16.60 43.85 -18.36
CA CYS A 51 15.80 42.87 -19.01
C CYS A 51 15.65 43.20 -20.49
N MET A 52 15.86 42.22 -21.36
CA MET A 52 15.80 42.35 -22.83
C MET A 52 14.64 41.50 -23.42
N GLY A 53 13.58 41.27 -22.61
CA GLY A 53 12.41 40.49 -22.97
C GLY A 53 12.37 39.12 -22.31
N GLY A 54 11.23 38.76 -21.71
CA GLY A 54 11.16 37.54 -20.88
C GLY A 54 12.12 37.59 -19.69
N ASN A 55 12.96 36.60 -19.55
CA ASN A 55 14.01 36.51 -18.53
C ASN A 55 15.42 36.60 -19.12
N ILE A 56 15.61 37.41 -20.15
CA ILE A 56 16.88 37.63 -20.81
C ILE A 56 17.44 38.95 -20.29
N TYR A 57 18.63 38.91 -19.70
CA TYR A 57 19.27 40.08 -19.13
C TYR A 57 20.57 40.39 -19.87
N GLY A 58 20.74 41.67 -20.19
CA GLY A 58 21.91 42.17 -20.88
C GLY A 58 21.98 41.84 -22.39
N VAL A 59 22.74 42.67 -23.09
CA VAL A 59 22.82 42.64 -24.56
C VAL A 59 23.50 41.39 -25.13
N GLN A 60 24.44 40.81 -24.39
CA GLN A 60 25.13 39.59 -24.84
C GLN A 60 24.17 38.40 -24.88
N GLN A 61 23.36 38.20 -23.82
CA GLN A 61 22.36 37.16 -23.81
C GLN A 61 21.24 37.40 -24.83
N ALA A 62 20.83 38.67 -24.98
CA ALA A 62 19.85 39.06 -25.99
C ALA A 62 20.35 38.75 -27.42
N SER A 63 21.61 39.07 -27.72
CA SER A 63 22.24 38.78 -29.00
C SER A 63 22.22 37.28 -29.33
N HIS A 64 22.61 36.44 -28.36
CA HIS A 64 22.54 34.98 -28.50
C HIS A 64 21.12 34.48 -28.66
N TYR A 65 20.18 35.00 -27.85
CA TYR A 65 18.77 34.56 -27.88
C TYR A 65 18.07 34.92 -29.18
N TYR A 66 18.22 36.17 -29.64
CA TYR A 66 17.50 36.63 -30.82
C TYR A 66 18.24 36.30 -32.11
N PHE A 67 19.55 36.33 -32.14
CA PHE A 67 20.34 36.28 -33.37
C PHE A 67 21.40 35.15 -33.40
N GLY A 68 21.60 34.41 -32.33
CA GLY A 68 22.48 33.24 -32.26
C GLY A 68 23.95 33.56 -32.39
N LYS A 69 24.40 34.76 -32.01
CA LYS A 69 25.78 35.24 -32.13
C LYS A 69 26.22 36.18 -31.00
N ASP A 70 27.49 36.39 -30.83
CA ASP A 70 28.03 37.36 -29.88
C ASP A 70 27.58 38.79 -30.21
N VAL A 71 27.46 39.65 -29.19
CA VAL A 71 27.07 41.05 -29.39
C VAL A 71 27.99 41.83 -30.32
N LYS A 72 29.28 41.51 -30.31
CA LYS A 72 30.28 42.12 -31.20
C LYS A 72 30.07 41.80 -32.70
N ASP A 73 29.35 40.73 -32.98
CA ASP A 73 29.11 40.25 -34.36
C ASP A 73 27.73 40.67 -34.89
N LEU A 74 27.00 41.50 -34.13
CA LEU A 74 25.71 42.06 -34.57
C LEU A 74 25.90 42.99 -35.74
N ASN A 75 25.03 42.84 -36.77
CA ASN A 75 24.94 43.81 -37.82
C ASN A 75 24.11 45.05 -37.38
N LEU A 76 24.10 46.07 -38.20
CA LEU A 76 23.41 47.35 -37.91
C LEU A 76 21.92 47.14 -37.55
N VAL A 77 21.22 46.29 -38.24
CA VAL A 77 19.77 46.07 -38.05
C VAL A 77 19.49 45.31 -36.72
N GLU A 78 20.31 44.32 -36.46
CA GLU A 78 20.24 43.53 -35.21
C GLU A 78 20.59 44.39 -33.99
N ALA A 79 21.65 45.20 -34.11
CA ALA A 79 22.02 46.15 -33.02
C ALA A 79 20.92 47.22 -32.78
N ALA A 80 20.29 47.72 -33.85
CA ALA A 80 19.18 48.67 -33.75
C ALA A 80 17.94 48.04 -33.06
N GLN A 81 17.70 46.74 -33.31
CA GLN A 81 16.62 46.01 -32.59
C GLN A 81 16.93 45.90 -31.12
N ILE A 82 18.13 45.41 -30.75
CA ILE A 82 18.52 45.30 -29.33
C ILE A 82 18.44 46.65 -28.61
N ALA A 83 18.97 47.73 -29.24
CA ALA A 83 18.88 49.08 -28.69
C ALA A 83 17.41 49.57 -28.53
N GLY A 84 16.55 49.19 -29.44
CA GLY A 84 15.13 49.50 -29.41
C GLY A 84 14.37 48.87 -28.21
N MET A 85 14.80 47.70 -27.78
CA MET A 85 14.15 46.94 -26.73
C MET A 85 14.35 47.56 -25.33
N PHE A 86 15.36 48.38 -25.12
CA PHE A 86 15.56 49.06 -23.81
C PHE A 86 14.35 49.91 -23.35
N GLN A 87 13.51 50.36 -24.26
CA GLN A 87 12.32 51.14 -23.90
C GLN A 87 11.18 50.30 -23.36
N SER A 88 10.95 49.13 -24.00
CA SER A 88 9.88 48.21 -23.61
C SER A 88 10.26 46.79 -24.05
N PRO A 89 11.03 46.06 -23.22
CA PRO A 89 11.64 44.78 -23.60
C PRO A 89 10.60 43.74 -24.06
N ASN A 90 9.48 43.62 -23.37
CA ASN A 90 8.41 42.68 -23.73
C ASN A 90 7.52 43.21 -24.86
N GLY A 91 7.28 44.51 -24.91
CA GLY A 91 6.49 45.16 -25.96
C GLY A 91 7.16 45.10 -27.32
N TYR A 92 8.50 45.18 -27.37
CA TYR A 92 9.28 45.13 -28.59
C TYR A 92 10.02 43.80 -28.76
N ASN A 93 9.54 42.74 -28.09
CA ASN A 93 10.09 41.38 -28.26
C ASN A 93 9.73 40.84 -29.65
N PRO A 94 10.69 40.58 -30.55
CA PRO A 94 10.42 40.24 -31.92
C PRO A 94 9.81 38.85 -32.12
N TYR A 95 9.88 37.94 -31.12
CA TYR A 95 9.17 36.64 -31.17
C TYR A 95 7.69 36.80 -30.78
N ILE A 96 7.34 37.80 -29.95
CA ILE A 96 5.98 38.00 -29.44
C ILE A 96 5.23 39.04 -30.29
N ASN A 97 5.87 40.21 -30.51
CA ASN A 97 5.30 41.35 -31.20
C ASN A 97 6.16 41.78 -32.38
N PRO A 98 6.26 40.97 -33.44
CA PRO A 98 7.22 41.20 -34.56
C PRO A 98 6.98 42.51 -35.32
N ASN A 99 5.73 42.98 -35.40
CA ASN A 99 5.40 44.27 -36.07
C ASN A 99 5.91 45.44 -35.23
N ASP A 100 5.59 45.49 -33.95
CA ASP A 100 6.00 46.58 -33.04
C ASP A 100 7.51 46.62 -32.88
N ALA A 101 8.15 45.41 -32.81
CA ALA A 101 9.60 45.28 -32.83
C ALA A 101 10.23 45.87 -34.08
N ASN A 102 9.62 45.60 -35.25
CA ASN A 102 10.12 46.11 -36.54
C ASN A 102 9.96 47.64 -36.67
N GLU A 103 8.83 48.21 -36.23
CA GLU A 103 8.60 49.66 -36.17
C GLU A 103 9.60 50.34 -35.19
N ARG A 104 9.85 49.73 -34.04
CA ARG A 104 10.81 50.23 -33.09
C ARG A 104 12.23 50.23 -33.64
N LYS A 105 12.65 49.15 -34.27
CA LYS A 105 13.94 49.03 -34.98
C LYS A 105 14.06 50.17 -36.02
N ASN A 106 13.04 50.39 -36.82
CA ASN A 106 13.03 51.45 -37.83
C ASN A 106 13.18 52.85 -37.20
N THR A 107 12.55 53.09 -36.05
CA THR A 107 12.70 54.31 -35.27
C THR A 107 14.14 54.53 -34.80
N VAL A 108 14.82 53.46 -34.31
CA VAL A 108 16.21 53.54 -33.90
C VAL A 108 17.11 53.85 -35.10
N LEU A 109 16.92 53.18 -36.22
CA LEU A 109 17.69 53.45 -37.43
C LEU A 109 17.47 54.88 -37.94
N TYR A 110 16.24 55.40 -37.87
CA TYR A 110 15.96 56.80 -38.18
C TYR A 110 16.74 57.76 -37.28
N LEU A 111 16.74 57.52 -35.96
CA LEU A 111 17.50 58.33 -35.01
C LEU A 111 19.01 58.24 -35.24
N MET A 112 19.55 57.08 -35.57
CA MET A 112 20.95 56.93 -35.91
C MET A 112 21.34 57.72 -37.16
N LYS A 113 20.48 57.71 -38.19
CA LYS A 113 20.65 58.57 -39.38
C LYS A 113 20.59 60.03 -39.03
N ARG A 114 19.55 60.44 -38.26
CA ARG A 114 19.34 61.84 -37.89
C ARG A 114 20.55 62.40 -37.10
N HIS A 115 21.20 61.59 -36.31
CA HIS A 115 22.35 61.97 -35.52
C HIS A 115 23.72 61.74 -36.25
N GLY A 116 23.69 61.32 -37.49
CA GLY A 116 24.88 61.17 -38.31
C GLY A 116 25.69 59.89 -38.07
N TYR A 117 25.16 58.94 -37.30
CA TYR A 117 25.87 57.66 -37.05
C TYR A 117 25.81 56.70 -38.21
N ILE A 118 24.81 56.83 -39.09
CA ILE A 118 24.66 56.04 -40.32
C ILE A 118 24.28 56.91 -41.51
N THR A 119 24.62 56.47 -42.71
CA THR A 119 24.27 57.16 -43.96
C THR A 119 22.82 56.91 -44.33
N ASP A 120 22.27 57.72 -45.26
CA ASP A 120 20.92 57.48 -45.82
C ASP A 120 20.82 56.12 -46.51
N THR A 121 21.86 55.73 -47.24
CA THR A 121 21.91 54.44 -47.89
C THR A 121 21.81 53.26 -46.88
N GLN A 122 22.52 53.33 -45.76
CA GLN A 122 22.46 52.34 -44.70
C GLN A 122 21.07 52.33 -44.02
N TYR A 123 20.48 53.48 -43.79
CA TYR A 123 19.12 53.61 -43.28
C TYR A 123 18.10 52.95 -44.23
N GLN A 124 18.12 53.30 -45.54
CA GLN A 124 17.19 52.76 -46.53
C GLN A 124 17.35 51.24 -46.70
N ALA A 125 18.55 50.72 -46.59
CA ALA A 125 18.79 49.28 -46.59
C ALA A 125 18.25 48.63 -45.32
N GLY A 126 18.48 49.22 -44.13
CA GLY A 126 18.09 48.65 -42.84
C GLY A 126 16.58 48.57 -42.59
N ILE A 127 15.81 49.60 -43.04
CA ILE A 127 14.34 49.57 -42.88
C ILE A 127 13.65 48.53 -43.74
N LYS A 128 14.26 48.08 -44.84
CA LYS A 128 13.74 47.02 -45.73
C LYS A 128 13.87 45.62 -45.11
N VAL A 129 14.74 45.43 -44.14
CA VAL A 129 14.95 44.15 -43.50
C VAL A 129 13.92 43.92 -42.42
N ALA A 130 13.09 42.91 -42.56
CA ALA A 130 12.14 42.52 -41.55
C ALA A 130 12.86 41.76 -40.43
N ILE A 131 12.65 42.17 -39.15
CA ILE A 131 13.36 41.61 -38.02
C ILE A 131 13.12 40.11 -37.85
N LYS A 132 11.91 39.62 -38.19
CA LYS A 132 11.54 38.21 -38.19
C LYS A 132 12.46 37.33 -39.00
N ASP A 133 13.05 37.87 -40.11
CA ASP A 133 13.89 37.12 -41.03
C ASP A 133 15.34 36.96 -40.51
N LEU A 134 15.70 37.74 -39.48
CA LEU A 134 17.00 37.68 -38.81
C LEU A 134 16.99 36.78 -37.57
N LEU A 135 15.81 36.39 -37.07
CA LEU A 135 15.69 35.60 -35.87
C LEU A 135 16.24 34.17 -36.10
N LYS A 136 17.08 33.72 -35.22
CA LYS A 136 17.74 32.39 -35.29
C LYS A 136 17.05 31.31 -34.43
N GLY A 137 15.77 31.56 -34.07
CA GLY A 137 15.01 30.65 -33.21
C GLY A 137 15.62 30.56 -31.84
N GLY A 138 15.12 31.37 -30.92
CA GLY A 138 15.65 31.53 -29.54
C GLY A 138 15.85 30.25 -28.75
N THR A 139 16.85 29.50 -29.12
CA THR A 139 17.38 28.44 -28.28
C THR A 139 18.50 29.04 -27.44
N THR A 140 18.14 29.67 -26.34
CA THR A 140 19.04 29.61 -25.19
C THR A 140 19.26 28.12 -24.95
N SER A 141 20.51 27.67 -24.98
CA SER A 141 20.81 26.34 -24.44
C SER A 141 20.44 26.40 -22.96
N VAL A 142 19.18 26.01 -22.65
CA VAL A 142 18.72 25.98 -21.26
C VAL A 142 19.69 25.10 -20.53
N ASN A 143 20.35 25.66 -19.50
CA ASN A 143 21.25 24.88 -18.66
C ASN A 143 20.48 23.61 -18.18
N GLU A 144 21.07 22.45 -18.30
CA GLU A 144 20.40 21.20 -17.93
C GLU A 144 20.01 21.14 -16.45
N TYR A 145 20.57 22.02 -15.62
CA TYR A 145 20.26 22.21 -14.21
C TYR A 145 19.34 23.42 -13.96
N GLN A 146 18.86 24.09 -15.00
CA GLN A 146 18.12 25.34 -14.88
C GLN A 146 16.94 25.25 -13.92
N GLY A 147 16.23 24.14 -13.90
CA GLY A 147 15.13 23.94 -12.95
C GLY A 147 15.54 23.99 -11.49
N PHE A 148 16.72 23.45 -11.16
CA PHE A 148 17.28 23.53 -9.82
C PHE A 148 17.82 24.94 -9.54
N ILE A 149 18.50 25.54 -10.50
CA ILE A 149 19.01 26.94 -10.41
C ILE A 149 17.86 27.90 -10.11
N ASP A 150 16.76 27.82 -10.84
CA ASP A 150 15.57 28.66 -10.61
C ASP A 150 14.97 28.47 -9.21
N THR A 151 15.01 27.24 -8.69
CA THR A 151 14.55 26.96 -7.31
C THR A 151 15.44 27.66 -6.30
N VAL A 152 16.75 27.64 -6.50
CA VAL A 152 17.74 28.32 -5.64
C VAL A 152 17.59 29.84 -5.73
N VAL A 153 17.49 30.38 -6.94
CA VAL A 153 17.32 31.82 -7.18
C VAL A 153 16.07 32.33 -6.50
N GLN A 154 14.93 31.65 -6.67
CA GLN A 154 13.70 32.03 -6.03
C GLN A 154 13.79 32.01 -4.50
N GLU A 155 14.39 30.94 -3.92
CA GLU A 155 14.56 30.85 -2.46
C GLU A 155 15.46 31.96 -1.91
N ILE A 156 16.52 32.33 -2.63
CA ILE A 156 17.40 33.44 -2.23
C ILE A 156 16.61 34.75 -2.26
N ILE A 157 15.84 35.01 -3.31
CA ILE A 157 14.99 36.21 -3.41
C ILE A 157 13.98 36.24 -2.25
N ASP A 158 13.31 35.13 -1.96
CA ASP A 158 12.33 35.03 -0.89
C ASP A 158 12.95 35.28 0.51
N ASN A 159 14.19 34.79 0.73
CA ASN A 159 14.90 34.90 2.01
C ASN A 159 15.64 36.23 2.22
N THR A 160 16.15 36.85 1.17
CA THR A 160 17.08 37.99 1.26
C THR A 160 16.57 39.25 0.57
N GLY A 161 15.58 39.14 -0.30
CA GLY A 161 15.17 40.24 -1.20
C GLY A 161 16.11 40.47 -2.38
N ASN A 162 17.30 39.85 -2.43
CA ASN A 162 18.29 40.05 -3.46
C ASN A 162 18.16 39.00 -4.58
N ASN A 163 18.15 39.47 -5.82
CA ASN A 163 18.12 38.62 -6.97
C ASN A 163 19.56 38.23 -7.39
N PRO A 164 19.93 36.94 -7.42
CA PRO A 164 21.27 36.48 -7.83
C PRO A 164 21.68 36.87 -9.26
N TYR A 165 20.74 37.22 -10.11
CA TYR A 165 21.03 37.71 -11.47
C TYR A 165 21.45 39.20 -11.45
N ASP A 166 21.10 39.95 -10.39
CA ASP A 166 21.39 41.36 -10.26
C ASP A 166 22.53 41.64 -9.27
N VAL A 167 22.69 40.75 -8.26
CA VAL A 167 23.67 40.91 -7.18
C VAL A 167 24.71 39.75 -7.28
N PRO A 168 26.00 40.07 -7.54
CA PRO A 168 27.06 39.07 -7.63
C PRO A 168 27.25 38.31 -6.33
N MET A 169 27.09 36.99 -6.36
CA MET A 169 27.26 36.13 -5.20
C MET A 169 27.76 34.74 -5.58
N ASP A 170 28.48 34.07 -4.68
CA ASP A 170 28.82 32.67 -4.76
C ASP A 170 27.80 31.87 -3.98
N ILE A 171 27.14 30.92 -4.66
CA ILE A 171 25.99 30.15 -4.11
C ILE A 171 26.40 28.71 -3.93
N TYR A 172 26.30 28.20 -2.71
CA TYR A 172 26.59 26.82 -2.33
C TYR A 172 25.25 26.06 -2.22
N THR A 173 24.94 25.26 -3.23
CA THR A 173 23.64 24.59 -3.34
C THR A 173 23.62 23.24 -2.61
N THR A 174 22.40 22.74 -2.34
CA THR A 174 22.17 21.40 -1.78
C THR A 174 22.05 20.32 -2.85
N MET A 175 22.21 20.66 -4.11
CA MET A 175 22.03 19.71 -5.22
C MET A 175 22.98 18.51 -5.09
N VAL A 176 22.42 17.31 -5.13
CA VAL A 176 23.19 16.09 -5.30
C VAL A 176 23.22 15.78 -6.80
N LYS A 177 24.33 16.15 -7.45
CA LYS A 177 24.49 16.08 -8.91
C LYS A 177 24.05 14.73 -9.48
N SER A 178 24.47 13.61 -8.90
CA SER A 178 24.10 12.26 -9.37
C SER A 178 22.60 11.99 -9.34
N LYS A 179 21.87 12.55 -8.38
CA LYS A 179 20.39 12.41 -8.29
C LYS A 179 19.70 13.36 -9.27
N GLN A 180 20.23 14.57 -9.45
CA GLN A 180 19.73 15.52 -10.44
C GLN A 180 19.92 15.00 -11.87
N ASP A 181 21.07 14.41 -12.18
CA ASP A 181 21.36 13.80 -13.49
C ASP A 181 20.38 12.66 -13.82
N ILE A 182 19.90 11.92 -12.82
CA ILE A 182 18.85 10.92 -13.01
C ILE A 182 17.54 11.57 -13.48
N ILE A 183 17.14 12.69 -12.90
CA ILE A 183 15.92 13.43 -13.32
C ILE A 183 16.12 14.02 -14.72
N ASN A 184 17.26 14.61 -15.01
CA ASN A 184 17.56 15.15 -16.34
C ASN A 184 17.53 14.05 -17.41
N LYS A 185 18.10 12.87 -17.10
CA LYS A 185 18.02 11.68 -17.97
C LYS A 185 16.59 11.18 -18.13
N PHE A 186 15.79 11.21 -17.08
CA PHE A 186 14.37 10.86 -17.16
C PHE A 186 13.66 11.71 -18.21
N TYR A 187 13.78 13.02 -18.18
CA TYR A 187 13.12 13.91 -19.14
C TYR A 187 13.59 13.68 -20.58
N LYS A 188 14.88 13.36 -20.78
CA LYS A 188 15.47 13.11 -22.11
C LYS A 188 15.07 11.74 -22.68
N SER A 189 14.90 10.71 -21.84
CA SER A 189 14.81 9.32 -22.29
C SER A 189 13.49 8.62 -22.03
N TYR A 190 12.62 9.13 -21.15
CA TYR A 190 11.35 8.49 -20.83
C TYR A 190 10.32 8.66 -21.95
N ASN A 191 9.61 7.58 -22.28
CA ASN A 191 8.68 7.58 -23.40
C ASN A 191 7.24 7.84 -22.94
N PHE A 192 6.69 8.99 -23.31
CA PHE A 192 5.34 9.46 -22.97
C PHE A 192 4.26 9.16 -24.01
N LYS A 193 4.52 8.27 -24.98
CA LYS A 193 3.64 7.99 -26.14
C LYS A 193 2.21 7.53 -25.80
N ASN A 194 1.98 7.06 -24.57
CA ASN A 194 0.68 6.53 -24.14
C ASN A 194 -0.39 7.61 -23.90
N PHE A 195 -0.01 8.89 -23.90
CA PHE A 195 -0.94 10.00 -23.71
C PHE A 195 -1.62 10.41 -25.01
N LYS A 196 -2.81 11.03 -24.93
CA LYS A 196 -3.64 11.37 -26.08
C LYS A 196 -2.98 12.34 -27.07
N ASP A 197 -2.20 13.30 -26.55
CA ASP A 197 -1.35 14.20 -27.33
C ASP A 197 0.03 13.62 -27.65
N LYS A 198 0.25 12.32 -27.39
CA LYS A 198 1.54 11.64 -27.40
C LYS A 198 2.55 12.24 -26.40
N GLY A 199 2.03 12.85 -25.33
CA GLY A 199 2.80 13.44 -24.24
C GLY A 199 3.57 14.71 -24.62
N LYS A 200 3.16 15.44 -25.64
CA LYS A 200 3.85 16.64 -26.12
C LYS A 200 3.90 17.74 -25.06
N GLU A 201 2.73 18.16 -24.58
CA GLU A 201 2.57 19.24 -23.59
C GLU A 201 2.39 18.75 -22.15
N LEU A 202 2.52 17.43 -21.96
CA LEU A 202 2.41 16.84 -20.64
C LEU A 202 3.62 17.24 -19.78
N GLU A 203 3.36 17.75 -18.58
CA GLU A 203 4.38 18.12 -17.62
C GLU A 203 4.52 17.09 -16.50
N VAL A 204 5.72 17.00 -15.96
CA VAL A 204 6.05 16.19 -14.80
C VAL A 204 6.85 17.04 -13.82
N GLY A 205 6.26 17.34 -12.66
CA GLY A 205 6.95 18.01 -11.56
C GLY A 205 7.51 17.00 -10.58
N ILE A 206 8.77 17.17 -10.14
CA ILE A 206 9.44 16.26 -9.21
C ILE A 206 10.15 17.05 -8.13
N GLY A 207 9.94 16.71 -6.86
CA GLY A 207 10.73 17.19 -5.73
C GLY A 207 11.35 16.03 -4.98
N VAL A 208 12.64 16.11 -4.67
CA VAL A 208 13.36 15.10 -3.87
C VAL A 208 14.04 15.79 -2.69
N ILE A 209 13.70 15.34 -1.48
CA ILE A 209 14.15 15.91 -0.20
C ILE A 209 15.00 14.88 0.55
N ASN A 210 16.09 15.33 1.15
CA ASN A 210 16.80 14.57 2.17
C ASN A 210 16.03 14.69 3.49
N ASN A 211 15.55 13.59 4.01
CA ASN A 211 14.66 13.58 5.18
C ASN A 211 15.30 14.13 6.45
N LYS A 212 16.61 13.95 6.61
CA LYS A 212 17.33 14.35 7.83
C LYS A 212 17.63 15.84 7.87
N THR A 213 18.01 16.40 6.71
CA THR A 213 18.46 17.79 6.63
C THR A 213 17.41 18.76 6.11
N GLY A 214 16.37 18.29 5.42
CA GLY A 214 15.42 19.12 4.67
C GLY A 214 15.97 19.59 3.33
N ALA A 215 17.22 19.26 2.98
CA ALA A 215 17.84 19.69 1.74
C ALA A 215 17.07 19.20 0.51
N ILE A 216 16.76 20.11 -0.40
CA ILE A 216 16.25 19.81 -1.74
C ILE A 216 17.45 19.31 -2.55
N ILE A 217 17.49 18.01 -2.82
CA ILE A 217 18.66 17.38 -3.45
C ILE A 217 18.56 17.23 -4.96
N ALA A 218 17.33 17.24 -5.49
CA ALA A 218 17.07 17.19 -6.92
C ALA A 218 15.64 17.73 -7.22
N VAL A 219 15.51 18.37 -8.38
CA VAL A 219 14.27 19.01 -8.81
C VAL A 219 13.98 18.67 -10.27
N GLY A 220 12.74 18.29 -10.55
CA GLY A 220 12.19 18.17 -11.90
C GLY A 220 11.22 19.31 -12.18
N ALA A 221 11.70 20.37 -12.80
CA ALA A 221 10.96 21.62 -13.01
C ALA A 221 9.96 21.57 -14.17
N GLY A 222 9.86 20.46 -14.88
CA GLY A 222 9.05 20.28 -16.09
C GLY A 222 9.87 19.83 -17.28
N ARG A 223 9.17 19.24 -18.27
CA ARG A 223 9.79 18.72 -19.50
C ARG A 223 9.98 19.79 -20.55
N ASN A 224 9.08 20.77 -20.58
CA ASN A 224 8.99 21.79 -21.62
C ASN A 224 9.55 23.14 -21.14
N LYS A 225 10.57 23.12 -20.29
CA LYS A 225 11.21 24.32 -19.76
C LYS A 225 11.99 25.03 -20.89
N THR A 226 11.67 26.29 -21.11
CA THR A 226 12.17 27.08 -22.25
C THR A 226 13.23 28.13 -21.89
N GLY A 227 13.46 28.37 -20.59
CA GLY A 227 14.43 29.40 -20.16
C GLY A 227 14.56 29.49 -18.65
N ALA A 228 15.43 30.41 -18.20
CA ALA A 228 15.57 30.76 -16.81
C ALA A 228 14.32 31.45 -16.27
N MET A 229 14.00 31.22 -14.99
CA MET A 229 12.84 31.76 -14.26
C MET A 229 11.49 31.61 -14.98
N THR A 230 11.38 30.68 -15.95
CA THR A 230 10.11 30.26 -16.54
C THR A 230 9.39 29.30 -15.60
N LEU A 231 8.17 28.89 -15.93
CA LEU A 231 7.36 28.00 -15.11
C LEU A 231 8.16 26.82 -14.56
N ASN A 232 8.15 26.67 -13.23
CA ASN A 232 8.77 25.55 -12.51
C ASN A 232 7.66 24.73 -11.84
N VAL A 233 7.28 23.60 -12.45
CA VAL A 233 6.20 22.75 -11.94
C VAL A 233 6.62 21.91 -10.71
N ALA A 234 7.86 21.97 -10.27
CA ALA A 234 8.28 21.36 -9.01
C ALA A 234 7.96 22.23 -7.79
N THR A 235 7.97 23.57 -7.95
CA THR A 235 7.70 24.54 -6.88
C THR A 235 6.38 25.27 -7.07
N PHE A 236 5.94 25.44 -8.32
CA PHE A 236 4.81 26.31 -8.71
C PHE A 236 4.92 27.74 -8.12
N SER A 237 6.17 28.26 -8.02
CA SER A 237 6.41 29.62 -7.56
C SER A 237 5.69 30.62 -8.46
N GLY A 238 4.94 31.55 -7.86
CA GLY A 238 4.16 32.55 -8.59
C GLY A 238 2.95 32.00 -9.37
N GLN A 239 2.63 30.72 -9.21
CA GLN A 239 1.52 30.05 -9.89
C GLN A 239 0.56 29.38 -8.90
N VAL A 240 -0.64 29.05 -9.36
CA VAL A 240 -1.61 28.29 -8.57
C VAL A 240 -1.07 26.86 -8.38
N LYS A 241 -0.85 26.49 -7.12
CA LYS A 241 -0.46 25.12 -6.73
C LYS A 241 -1.56 24.13 -7.10
N ARG A 242 -1.21 22.85 -7.17
CA ARG A 242 -2.12 21.79 -7.62
C ARG A 242 -2.72 21.01 -6.45
N MET A 243 -4.01 20.70 -6.54
CA MET A 243 -4.70 19.90 -5.54
C MET A 243 -4.01 18.54 -5.38
N PRO A 244 -3.64 18.13 -4.15
CA PRO A 244 -2.89 16.87 -3.92
C PRO A 244 -3.75 15.61 -4.06
N GLY A 245 -5.08 15.75 -4.03
CA GLY A 245 -5.97 14.60 -3.98
C GLY A 245 -5.65 13.70 -2.79
N SER A 246 -5.78 12.40 -2.96
CA SER A 246 -5.56 11.43 -1.86
C SER A 246 -4.16 11.41 -1.26
N THR A 247 -3.17 12.16 -1.79
CA THR A 247 -1.88 12.32 -1.08
C THR A 247 -2.01 13.21 0.16
N ALA A 248 -3.11 13.94 0.32
CA ALA A 248 -3.43 14.67 1.55
C ALA A 248 -3.79 13.77 2.74
N LYS A 249 -4.24 12.55 2.51
CA LYS A 249 -4.77 11.65 3.56
C LYS A 249 -3.81 11.38 4.73
N PRO A 250 -2.51 11.13 4.53
CA PRO A 250 -1.56 11.04 5.64
C PRO A 250 -1.39 12.36 6.40
N ILE A 251 -1.64 13.51 5.77
CA ILE A 251 -1.43 14.85 6.33
C ILE A 251 -2.65 15.33 7.12
N LEU A 252 -3.86 15.09 6.61
CA LEU A 252 -5.10 15.68 7.16
C LEU A 252 -6.03 14.69 7.86
N ASP A 253 -5.94 13.39 7.53
CA ASP A 253 -6.86 12.39 8.05
C ASP A 253 -6.16 11.47 9.05
N TYR A 254 -5.34 10.56 8.54
CA TYR A 254 -4.77 9.47 9.35
C TYR A 254 -3.61 9.91 10.25
N GLY A 255 -2.80 10.88 9.82
CA GLY A 255 -1.73 11.43 10.65
C GLY A 255 -2.28 12.08 11.92
N PRO A 256 -3.18 13.07 11.82
CA PRO A 256 -3.88 13.64 12.98
C PRO A 256 -4.62 12.61 13.82
N ALA A 257 -5.30 11.63 13.19
CA ALA A 257 -6.02 10.59 13.92
C ALA A 257 -5.10 9.68 14.74
N PHE A 258 -3.92 9.33 14.23
CA PHE A 258 -2.88 8.63 15.01
C PHE A 258 -2.32 9.51 16.14
N GLU A 259 -2.09 10.80 15.86
CA GLU A 259 -1.44 11.72 16.79
C GLU A 259 -2.32 12.08 17.98
N TYR A 260 -3.60 12.37 17.72
CA TYR A 260 -4.52 12.98 18.70
C TYR A 260 -5.67 12.06 19.12
N ALA A 261 -6.10 11.12 18.27
CA ALA A 261 -7.24 10.24 18.53
C ALA A 261 -6.86 8.79 18.87
N ASN A 262 -5.56 8.49 19.09
CA ASN A 262 -5.04 7.16 19.41
C ASN A 262 -5.50 6.05 18.44
N LEU A 263 -5.67 6.38 17.16
CA LEU A 263 -6.05 5.41 16.16
C LEU A 263 -4.99 4.30 16.08
N SER A 264 -5.41 3.06 15.85
CA SER A 264 -4.52 1.92 15.61
C SER A 264 -4.56 1.50 14.15
N THR A 265 -3.63 0.64 13.73
CA THR A 265 -3.69 0.08 12.36
C THR A 265 -4.86 -0.88 12.15
N TYR A 266 -5.47 -1.38 13.22
CA TYR A 266 -6.75 -2.06 13.18
C TYR A 266 -7.89 -1.09 12.89
N GLY A 267 -7.99 0.02 13.62
CA GLY A 267 -8.96 1.10 13.54
C GLY A 267 -10.19 0.76 12.68
N PRO A 268 -11.29 0.25 13.26
CA PRO A 268 -12.42 -0.22 12.47
C PRO A 268 -13.14 0.95 11.81
N PHE A 269 -13.25 0.90 10.48
CA PHE A 269 -14.04 1.83 9.68
C PHE A 269 -15.11 1.10 8.90
N ILE A 270 -16.18 1.82 8.56
CA ILE A 270 -17.26 1.31 7.72
C ILE A 270 -17.24 2.02 6.38
N ASP A 271 -16.79 1.31 5.35
CA ASP A 271 -16.87 1.78 3.97
C ASP A 271 -18.30 1.59 3.43
N ASP A 272 -19.16 2.56 3.72
CA ASP A 272 -20.55 2.59 3.29
C ASP A 272 -21.00 4.03 3.00
N LYS A 273 -22.27 4.26 2.70
CA LYS A 273 -22.84 5.59 2.47
C LYS A 273 -22.54 6.50 3.66
N THR A 274 -21.63 7.43 3.45
CA THR A 274 -21.19 8.42 4.46
C THR A 274 -21.66 9.79 4.02
N PRO A 275 -22.47 10.51 4.82
CA PRO A 275 -22.99 11.83 4.45
C PRO A 275 -21.88 12.82 4.10
N TYR A 276 -22.03 13.49 2.95
CA TYR A 276 -21.08 14.45 2.40
C TYR A 276 -21.75 15.39 1.41
N GLY A 277 -21.68 16.72 1.65
CA GLY A 277 -22.12 17.75 0.71
C GLY A 277 -23.55 17.60 0.17
N GLY A 278 -24.53 17.29 1.02
CA GLY A 278 -25.92 17.07 0.62
C GLY A 278 -26.21 15.69 -0.02
N GLY A 279 -25.19 14.83 -0.12
CA GLY A 279 -25.29 13.45 -0.62
C GLY A 279 -24.44 12.49 0.19
N ASN A 280 -23.76 11.57 -0.49
CA ASN A 280 -22.85 10.63 0.14
C ASN A 280 -21.47 10.66 -0.54
N MET A 281 -20.40 10.51 0.27
CA MET A 281 -19.04 10.35 -0.22
C MET A 281 -18.96 9.14 -1.15
N ARG A 282 -18.33 9.32 -2.30
CA ARG A 282 -18.09 8.26 -3.27
C ARG A 282 -16.63 7.81 -3.24
N ASN A 283 -16.44 6.50 -3.25
CA ASN A 283 -15.12 5.95 -3.50
C ASN A 283 -14.76 6.03 -4.99
N PHE A 284 -13.48 6.10 -5.26
CA PHE A 284 -12.97 6.13 -6.64
C PHE A 284 -13.38 4.89 -7.46
N SER A 285 -13.49 3.73 -6.82
CA SER A 285 -13.99 2.48 -7.40
C SER A 285 -15.50 2.43 -7.64
N GLY A 286 -16.25 3.41 -7.17
CA GLY A 286 -17.71 3.50 -7.30
C GLY A 286 -18.51 2.59 -6.37
N GLY A 287 -17.88 1.79 -5.52
CA GLY A 287 -18.55 0.85 -4.62
C GLY A 287 -18.13 0.98 -3.16
N TYR A 288 -18.84 0.28 -2.28
CA TYR A 288 -18.56 0.19 -0.86
C TYR A 288 -18.16 -1.24 -0.49
N SER A 289 -17.29 -1.38 0.51
CA SER A 289 -16.70 -2.66 0.96
C SER A 289 -17.20 -3.12 2.32
N GLY A 290 -17.93 -2.28 3.07
CA GLY A 290 -18.40 -2.55 4.43
C GLY A 290 -17.26 -2.40 5.45
N PHE A 291 -17.13 -3.34 6.37
CA PHE A 291 -16.04 -3.31 7.35
C PHE A 291 -14.66 -3.28 6.70
N MET A 292 -13.84 -2.37 7.17
CA MET A 292 -12.44 -2.27 6.78
C MET A 292 -11.57 -1.87 7.98
N THR A 293 -10.36 -2.40 8.02
CA THR A 293 -9.36 -1.90 8.97
C THR A 293 -8.76 -0.59 8.46
N MET A 294 -8.25 0.26 9.36
CA MET A 294 -7.55 1.49 8.99
C MET A 294 -6.40 1.21 8.00
N ARG A 295 -5.64 0.13 8.24
CA ARG A 295 -4.58 -0.31 7.33
C ARG A 295 -5.09 -0.48 5.89
N ASP A 296 -6.22 -1.19 5.72
CA ASP A 296 -6.79 -1.40 4.39
C ASP A 296 -7.41 -0.12 3.80
N CYS A 297 -8.02 0.72 4.64
CA CYS A 297 -8.58 2.00 4.23
C CYS A 297 -7.51 2.93 3.64
N LEU A 298 -6.40 3.15 4.34
CA LEU A 298 -5.30 4.00 3.86
C LEU A 298 -4.58 3.36 2.67
N ARG A 299 -4.28 2.06 2.75
CA ARG A 299 -3.62 1.31 1.68
C ARG A 299 -4.40 1.37 0.36
N LYS A 300 -5.71 1.17 0.42
CA LYS A 300 -6.62 1.19 -0.74
C LYS A 300 -7.13 2.59 -1.07
N SER A 301 -6.77 3.59 -0.26
CA SER A 301 -7.15 5.00 -0.47
C SER A 301 -8.67 5.24 -0.48
N ILE A 302 -9.41 4.57 0.41
CA ILE A 302 -10.88 4.65 0.50
C ILE A 302 -11.30 6.05 0.99
N ASN A 303 -12.23 6.69 0.28
CA ASN A 303 -12.65 8.06 0.58
C ASN A 303 -13.58 8.14 1.79
N THR A 304 -14.53 7.20 1.92
CA THR A 304 -15.45 7.14 3.07
C THR A 304 -14.70 6.96 4.39
N CYS A 305 -13.67 6.11 4.41
CA CYS A 305 -12.81 5.94 5.58
C CYS A 305 -11.96 7.19 5.86
N ALA A 306 -11.43 7.84 4.83
CA ALA A 306 -10.67 9.07 4.97
C ALA A 306 -11.51 10.17 5.62
N LEU A 307 -12.75 10.36 5.16
CA LEU A 307 -13.68 11.31 5.76
C LEU A 307 -14.00 10.97 7.22
N GLN A 308 -14.18 9.69 7.56
CA GLN A 308 -14.37 9.27 8.94
C GLN A 308 -13.12 9.57 9.79
N ALA A 309 -11.92 9.27 9.29
CA ALA A 309 -10.66 9.59 9.99
C ALA A 309 -10.47 11.11 10.17
N PHE A 310 -10.77 11.92 9.14
CA PHE A 310 -10.73 13.37 9.18
C PHE A 310 -11.64 13.94 10.27
N ARG A 311 -12.81 13.36 10.48
CA ARG A 311 -13.78 13.76 11.49
C ARG A 311 -13.45 13.30 12.91
N LEU A 312 -12.41 12.46 13.11
CA LEU A 312 -11.96 12.07 14.45
C LEU A 312 -11.19 13.16 15.18
N THR A 313 -10.73 14.19 14.49
CA THR A 313 -9.92 15.29 15.05
C THR A 313 -10.57 16.65 14.81
N THR A 314 -10.22 17.64 15.65
CA THR A 314 -10.72 19.00 15.51
C THR A 314 -10.06 19.73 14.34
N ASN A 315 -10.61 20.89 13.94
CA ASN A 315 -9.99 21.71 12.90
C ASN A 315 -8.62 22.24 13.32
N GLU A 316 -8.49 22.65 14.58
CA GLU A 316 -7.24 23.13 15.16
C GLU A 316 -6.15 22.05 15.10
N GLN A 317 -6.47 20.83 15.51
CA GLN A 317 -5.54 19.68 15.47
C GLN A 317 -5.07 19.38 14.03
N LYS A 318 -6.01 19.40 13.06
CA LYS A 318 -5.67 19.18 11.64
C LYS A 318 -4.80 20.32 11.08
N LYS A 319 -5.15 21.58 11.38
CA LYS A 319 -4.40 22.77 10.93
C LYS A 319 -3.00 22.78 11.54
N GLU A 320 -2.89 22.55 12.85
CA GLU A 320 -1.59 22.46 13.54
C GLU A 320 -0.71 21.38 12.94
N PHE A 321 -1.25 20.18 12.77
CA PHE A 321 -0.49 19.05 12.20
C PHE A 321 -0.03 19.34 10.78
N ALA A 322 -0.90 19.88 9.93
CA ALA A 322 -0.58 20.21 8.56
C ALA A 322 0.44 21.36 8.47
N ALA A 323 0.30 22.43 9.28
CA ALA A 323 1.22 23.56 9.33
C ALA A 323 2.64 23.10 9.72
N LYS A 324 2.77 22.25 10.73
CA LYS A 324 4.04 21.64 11.10
C LYS A 324 4.68 20.84 9.96
N LEU A 325 3.86 20.32 9.04
CA LEU A 325 4.32 19.66 7.81
C LEU A 325 4.57 20.62 6.64
N GLY A 326 4.34 21.94 6.84
CA GLY A 326 4.52 22.99 5.84
C GLY A 326 3.34 23.11 4.88
N VAL A 327 2.15 22.69 5.30
CA VAL A 327 0.89 22.85 4.56
C VAL A 327 -0.06 23.70 5.41
N GLU A 328 -0.18 24.96 5.07
CA GLU A 328 -0.95 25.94 5.84
C GLU A 328 -2.34 26.16 5.25
N PHE A 329 -3.30 26.46 6.11
CA PHE A 329 -4.68 26.76 5.77
C PHE A 329 -5.10 28.06 6.46
N SER A 330 -5.65 28.99 5.66
CA SER A 330 -6.20 30.27 6.15
C SER A 330 -7.64 30.14 6.66
N GLU A 331 -8.36 29.11 6.21
CA GLU A 331 -9.77 28.90 6.57
C GLU A 331 -9.91 28.54 8.06
N GLU A 332 -10.89 29.12 8.72
CA GLU A 332 -11.21 28.81 10.13
C GLU A 332 -11.65 27.36 10.27
N THR A 333 -12.57 26.93 9.41
CA THR A 333 -13.09 25.56 9.38
C THR A 333 -12.69 24.88 8.08
N LEU A 334 -12.06 23.70 8.19
CA LEU A 334 -11.67 22.90 7.03
C LEU A 334 -12.89 22.11 6.53
N PRO A 335 -13.32 22.32 5.27
CA PRO A 335 -14.41 21.55 4.68
C PRO A 335 -14.11 20.05 4.59
N ASP A 336 -15.12 19.21 4.67
CA ASP A 336 -15.01 17.75 4.48
C ASP A 336 -14.33 17.33 3.16
N SER A 337 -14.37 18.19 2.13
CA SER A 337 -13.67 17.98 0.86
C SER A 337 -12.15 17.89 1.01
N TYR A 338 -11.59 18.48 2.08
CA TYR A 338 -10.16 18.44 2.37
C TYR A 338 -9.68 17.04 2.76
N ALA A 339 -10.56 16.19 3.28
CA ALA A 339 -10.28 14.77 3.51
C ALA A 339 -9.87 14.02 2.24
N ILE A 340 -10.23 14.47 1.07
CA ILE A 340 -9.84 13.90 -0.20
C ILE A 340 -8.84 14.77 -0.98
N GLY A 341 -8.32 15.83 -0.34
CA GLY A 341 -7.30 16.71 -0.89
C GLY A 341 -7.83 17.76 -1.88
N ALA A 342 -9.09 18.16 -1.75
CA ALA A 342 -9.69 19.21 -2.57
C ALA A 342 -9.52 20.60 -1.89
N PHE A 343 -8.31 21.12 -1.88
CA PHE A 343 -7.94 22.44 -1.35
C PHE A 343 -6.95 23.16 -2.30
N ASN A 344 -6.53 24.38 -1.96
CA ASN A 344 -5.71 25.26 -2.83
C ASN A 344 -4.38 24.67 -3.34
N GLY A 345 -4.00 23.53 -2.82
CA GLY A 345 -2.96 22.72 -3.42
C GLY A 345 -1.57 22.84 -2.80
N VAL A 346 -0.69 22.01 -3.32
CA VAL A 346 0.72 21.91 -2.92
C VAL A 346 1.60 21.83 -4.17
N SER A 347 2.90 22.09 -3.99
CA SER A 347 3.91 21.76 -5.00
C SER A 347 4.54 20.39 -4.75
N PRO A 348 5.18 19.79 -5.75
CA PRO A 348 5.98 18.56 -5.55
C PRO A 348 7.05 18.70 -4.44
N VAL A 349 7.79 19.78 -4.39
CA VAL A 349 8.79 20.04 -3.35
C VAL A 349 8.12 20.15 -1.97
N GLN A 350 7.00 20.89 -1.85
CA GLN A 350 6.27 21.05 -0.60
C GLN A 350 5.70 19.70 -0.12
N LEU A 351 5.13 18.91 -1.03
CA LEU A 351 4.59 17.59 -0.70
C LEU A 351 5.70 16.60 -0.29
N ALA A 352 6.84 16.60 -0.99
CA ALA A 352 8.01 15.79 -0.61
C ALA A 352 8.55 16.19 0.77
N SER A 353 8.61 17.51 1.08
CA SER A 353 9.01 18.01 2.40
C SER A 353 8.03 17.57 3.49
N ALA A 354 6.72 17.61 3.27
CA ALA A 354 5.74 17.09 4.22
C ALA A 354 5.93 15.60 4.50
N TYR A 355 6.19 14.81 3.46
CA TYR A 355 6.38 13.37 3.56
C TYR A 355 7.73 12.97 4.16
N SER A 356 8.74 13.84 4.11
CA SER A 356 10.06 13.59 4.72
C SER A 356 9.96 13.33 6.22
N ALA A 357 9.02 13.98 6.91
CA ALA A 357 8.78 13.77 8.34
C ALA A 357 8.38 12.33 8.68
N PHE A 358 7.56 11.68 7.84
CA PHE A 358 7.18 10.30 8.05
C PHE A 358 8.37 9.34 7.91
N GLY A 359 9.34 9.66 7.04
CA GLY A 359 10.59 8.91 6.87
C GLY A 359 11.62 9.16 7.97
N ASN A 360 11.52 10.28 8.68
CA ASN A 360 12.50 10.76 9.67
C ASN A 360 11.97 10.72 11.12
N ASN A 361 11.24 9.69 11.49
CA ASN A 361 10.72 9.52 12.86
C ASN A 361 9.90 10.73 13.36
N GLY A 362 9.16 11.37 12.48
CA GLY A 362 8.34 12.52 12.80
C GLY A 362 9.08 13.85 12.94
N LYS A 363 10.36 13.91 12.57
CA LYS A 363 11.13 15.16 12.51
C LYS A 363 11.10 15.74 11.09
N ARG A 364 10.89 17.04 11.00
CA ARG A 364 10.96 17.78 9.73
C ARG A 364 11.95 18.91 9.85
N SER A 365 12.78 19.08 8.83
CA SER A 365 13.64 20.25 8.66
C SER A 365 13.06 21.17 7.60
N THR A 366 13.30 22.48 7.73
CA THR A 366 12.92 23.47 6.70
C THR A 366 13.50 23.06 5.35
N PRO A 367 12.67 22.93 4.28
CA PRO A 367 13.18 22.64 2.96
C PRO A 367 14.04 23.80 2.46
N HIS A 368 15.23 23.52 1.92
CA HIS A 368 16.16 24.52 1.42
C HIS A 368 16.97 23.98 0.24
N SER A 369 17.31 24.86 -0.69
CA SER A 369 18.05 24.50 -1.90
C SER A 369 19.51 25.00 -1.91
N TYR A 370 19.90 25.83 -0.92
CA TYR A 370 21.26 26.28 -0.72
C TYR A 370 21.67 26.16 0.75
N THR A 371 22.98 26.11 1.01
CA THR A 371 23.54 26.04 2.37
C THR A 371 24.11 27.36 2.83
N LYS A 372 24.59 28.18 1.89
CA LYS A 372 25.09 29.55 2.11
C LYS A 372 25.23 30.29 0.79
N ILE A 373 25.24 31.60 0.87
CA ILE A 373 25.65 32.52 -0.19
C ILE A 373 26.79 33.39 0.36
N ILE A 374 27.69 33.83 -0.51
CA ILE A 374 28.73 34.81 -0.20
C ILE A 374 28.61 35.95 -1.19
N TYR A 375 28.33 37.15 -0.73
CA TYR A 375 28.29 38.35 -1.57
C TYR A 375 29.72 38.71 -1.99
N ARG A 376 30.00 38.79 -3.30
CA ARG A 376 31.36 38.98 -3.81
C ARG A 376 31.95 40.35 -3.47
N GLU A 377 31.11 41.38 -3.34
CA GLU A 377 31.56 42.74 -3.04
C GLU A 377 31.92 42.93 -1.55
N THR A 378 31.18 42.31 -0.65
CA THR A 378 31.31 42.50 0.80
C THR A 378 31.93 41.32 1.50
N GLU A 379 32.13 40.21 0.83
CA GLU A 379 32.52 38.90 1.39
C GLU A 379 31.59 38.41 2.52
N GLU A 380 30.43 39.02 2.67
CA GLU A 380 29.42 38.63 3.66
C GLU A 380 28.84 37.25 3.35
N GLU A 381 28.92 36.34 4.34
CA GLU A 381 28.33 35.02 4.28
C GLU A 381 26.90 35.03 4.88
N VAL A 382 25.90 34.65 4.13
CA VAL A 382 24.52 34.52 4.58
C VAL A 382 24.04 33.05 4.43
N LYS A 383 23.37 32.52 5.44
CA LYS A 383 22.82 31.17 5.48
C LYS A 383 21.30 31.21 5.56
N PRO A 384 20.60 30.25 4.94
CA PRO A 384 19.17 30.09 5.16
C PRO A 384 18.88 29.68 6.61
N VAL A 385 17.75 30.12 7.16
CA VAL A 385 17.29 29.66 8.48
C VAL A 385 16.71 28.27 8.36
N ILE A 386 17.42 27.26 8.88
CA ILE A 386 17.00 25.87 8.86
C ILE A 386 16.57 25.45 10.26
N VAL A 387 15.30 25.20 10.45
CA VAL A 387 14.71 24.72 11.70
C VAL A 387 14.40 23.24 11.55
N THR A 388 14.84 22.42 12.50
CA THR A 388 14.49 21.00 12.61
C THR A 388 13.63 20.79 13.84
N GLU A 389 12.42 20.30 13.64
CA GLU A 389 11.44 20.11 14.71
C GLU A 389 10.87 18.69 14.74
N GLN A 390 10.47 18.25 15.95
CA GLN A 390 9.59 17.09 16.10
C GLN A 390 8.17 17.50 15.79
N VAL A 391 7.69 17.25 14.58
CA VAL A 391 6.39 17.69 14.08
C VAL A 391 5.25 16.71 14.36
N MET A 392 5.58 15.48 14.71
CA MET A 392 4.65 14.45 15.19
C MET A 392 5.39 13.41 16.02
N LYS A 393 4.67 12.61 16.78
CA LYS A 393 5.26 11.48 17.54
C LYS A 393 5.95 10.49 16.60
N PRO A 394 7.09 9.90 16.99
CA PRO A 394 7.75 8.85 16.20
C PRO A 394 6.82 7.66 15.89
N GLN A 395 5.89 7.35 16.78
CA GLN A 395 4.89 6.31 16.62
C GLN A 395 3.93 6.64 15.46
N THR A 396 3.43 7.87 15.39
CA THR A 396 2.57 8.35 14.30
C THR A 396 3.27 8.22 12.94
N ALA A 397 4.51 8.70 12.84
CA ALA A 397 5.31 8.59 11.63
C ALA A 397 5.51 7.13 11.20
N TYR A 398 5.87 6.26 12.15
CA TYR A 398 6.10 4.84 11.88
C TYR A 398 4.82 4.11 11.44
N LEU A 399 3.66 4.38 12.06
CA LEU A 399 2.40 3.74 11.68
C LEU A 399 1.98 4.14 10.26
N ILE A 400 2.13 5.40 9.87
CA ILE A 400 1.90 5.86 8.49
C ILE A 400 2.88 5.16 7.52
N ALA A 401 4.18 5.14 7.83
CA ALA A 401 5.19 4.47 7.00
C ALA A 401 4.91 2.97 6.84
N ASN A 402 4.60 2.27 7.94
CA ASN A 402 4.28 0.85 7.95
C ASN A 402 3.08 0.52 7.05
N VAL A 403 2.00 1.28 7.15
CA VAL A 403 0.82 1.06 6.31
C VAL A 403 1.14 1.34 4.84
N LEU A 404 1.81 2.46 4.54
CA LEU A 404 2.11 2.88 3.18
C LEU A 404 3.17 2.00 2.49
N THR A 405 4.02 1.30 3.23
CA THR A 405 4.92 0.29 2.65
C THR A 405 4.12 -0.81 1.96
N SER A 406 2.99 -1.23 2.51
CA SER A 406 2.11 -2.23 1.89
C SER A 406 1.32 -1.70 0.67
N ALA A 407 1.33 -0.39 0.44
CA ALA A 407 0.69 0.26 -0.72
C ALA A 407 1.67 0.47 -1.90
N THR A 408 2.97 0.23 -1.70
CA THR A 408 3.98 0.38 -2.74
C THR A 408 3.86 -0.72 -3.80
N SER A 409 3.93 -0.33 -5.06
CA SER A 409 3.95 -1.28 -6.18
C SER A 409 5.22 -2.13 -6.16
N SER A 410 5.10 -3.41 -6.49
CA SER A 410 6.25 -4.32 -6.61
C SER A 410 7.27 -3.90 -7.68
N SER A 411 6.87 -3.07 -8.64
CA SER A 411 7.79 -2.49 -9.63
C SER A 411 8.75 -1.44 -9.04
N VAL A 412 8.45 -0.90 -7.85
CA VAL A 412 9.31 0.01 -7.09
C VAL A 412 10.05 -0.80 -6.06
N HIS A 413 11.25 -1.24 -6.40
CA HIS A 413 12.03 -2.15 -5.56
C HIS A 413 13.50 -1.73 -5.50
N VAL A 414 13.99 -1.50 -4.29
CA VAL A 414 15.42 -1.29 -4.00
C VAL A 414 15.82 -2.28 -2.92
N SER A 415 16.91 -3.02 -3.14
CA SER A 415 17.33 -4.12 -2.27
C SER A 415 17.47 -3.69 -0.81
N GLY A 416 16.80 -4.44 0.09
CA GLY A 416 16.83 -4.19 1.53
C GLY A 416 16.11 -2.92 2.00
N THR A 417 15.49 -2.15 1.10
CA THR A 417 14.88 -0.86 1.40
C THR A 417 13.38 -0.95 1.61
N SER A 418 12.89 -0.32 2.68
CA SER A 418 11.47 -0.10 2.93
C SER A 418 11.02 1.18 2.22
N ILE A 419 10.10 1.06 1.27
CA ILE A 419 9.56 2.18 0.50
C ILE A 419 8.08 2.32 0.79
N ALA A 420 7.67 3.46 1.29
CA ALA A 420 6.27 3.80 1.56
C ALA A 420 5.74 4.71 0.44
N THR A 421 4.51 4.46 -0.03
CA THR A 421 3.94 5.18 -1.17
C THR A 421 2.49 5.55 -0.94
N LYS A 422 2.12 6.77 -1.31
CA LYS A 422 0.74 7.22 -1.43
C LYS A 422 0.50 7.86 -2.79
N THR A 423 -0.57 7.44 -3.45
CA THR A 423 -1.01 8.01 -4.73
C THR A 423 -2.15 9.01 -4.52
N GLY A 424 -2.27 9.98 -5.41
CA GLY A 424 -3.35 10.97 -5.46
C GLY A 424 -3.90 11.14 -6.87
N THR A 425 -5.17 11.48 -6.96
CA THR A 425 -5.86 11.80 -8.20
C THR A 425 -6.93 12.82 -7.86
N THR A 426 -7.06 13.86 -8.67
CA THR A 426 -8.11 14.87 -8.55
C THR A 426 -9.14 14.72 -9.66
N SER A 427 -10.25 15.44 -9.57
CA SER A 427 -11.32 15.40 -10.56
C SER A 427 -11.69 16.82 -10.95
N TYR A 428 -12.01 17.01 -12.21
CA TYR A 428 -12.69 18.24 -12.65
C TYR A 428 -14.13 18.27 -12.12
N ASP A 429 -14.67 19.47 -12.01
CA ASP A 429 -16.09 19.66 -11.74
C ASP A 429 -16.95 19.06 -12.86
N THR A 430 -18.07 18.43 -12.49
CA THR A 430 -18.96 17.75 -13.44
C THR A 430 -19.60 18.69 -14.44
N THR A 431 -19.86 19.95 -14.05
CA THR A 431 -20.40 21.00 -14.93
C THR A 431 -19.36 21.37 -15.99
N GLN A 432 -18.10 21.50 -15.57
CA GLN A 432 -16.99 21.78 -16.47
C GLN A 432 -16.78 20.63 -17.49
N LEU A 433 -16.82 19.38 -17.04
CA LEU A 433 -16.70 18.22 -17.93
C LEU A 433 -17.85 18.19 -18.96
N ARG A 434 -19.08 18.40 -18.52
CA ARG A 434 -20.27 18.43 -19.42
C ARG A 434 -20.17 19.53 -20.47
N LYS A 435 -19.69 20.73 -20.09
CA LYS A 435 -19.48 21.86 -21.03
C LYS A 435 -18.62 21.49 -22.22
N PHE A 436 -17.68 20.57 -22.06
CA PHE A 436 -16.76 20.11 -23.09
C PHE A 436 -17.07 18.71 -23.64
N GLY A 437 -18.19 18.08 -23.25
CA GLY A 437 -18.55 16.73 -23.68
C GLY A 437 -17.62 15.63 -23.15
N LEU A 438 -16.95 15.91 -22.02
CA LEU A 438 -16.00 15.01 -21.38
C LEU A 438 -16.67 14.19 -20.25
N THR A 439 -16.07 13.06 -19.91
CA THR A 439 -16.54 12.20 -18.82
C THR A 439 -15.66 12.30 -17.58
N SER A 440 -16.11 11.74 -16.47
CA SER A 440 -15.33 11.66 -15.21
C SER A 440 -14.03 10.84 -15.32
N SER A 441 -13.77 10.22 -16.47
CA SER A 441 -12.47 9.61 -16.77
C SER A 441 -11.37 10.62 -17.05
N VAL A 442 -11.73 11.89 -17.31
CA VAL A 442 -10.78 13.00 -17.49
C VAL A 442 -10.46 13.62 -16.13
N ILE A 443 -9.17 13.75 -15.84
CA ILE A 443 -8.66 14.24 -14.56
C ILE A 443 -7.62 15.35 -14.77
N PRO A 444 -7.49 16.33 -13.85
CA PRO A 444 -6.47 17.37 -13.94
C PRO A 444 -5.10 16.92 -13.45
N ASP A 445 -5.03 16.19 -12.35
CA ASP A 445 -3.79 15.91 -11.65
C ASP A 445 -3.65 14.42 -11.31
N SER A 446 -2.43 13.90 -11.45
CA SER A 446 -2.05 12.56 -11.01
C SER A 446 -0.77 12.65 -10.18
N TRP A 447 -0.85 12.21 -8.93
CA TRP A 447 0.22 12.34 -7.95
C TRP A 447 0.74 11.00 -7.45
N THR A 448 2.02 10.98 -7.12
CA THR A 448 2.63 9.93 -6.31
C THR A 448 3.61 10.57 -5.35
N SER A 449 3.45 10.33 -4.05
CA SER A 449 4.45 10.65 -3.04
C SER A 449 4.98 9.38 -2.43
N SER A 450 6.30 9.22 -2.38
CA SER A 450 6.97 8.06 -1.82
C SER A 450 8.18 8.48 -0.98
N PHE A 451 8.52 7.66 0.01
CA PHE A 451 9.63 7.95 0.90
C PHE A 451 10.27 6.67 1.45
N THR A 452 11.51 6.81 1.84
CA THR A 452 12.32 5.85 2.60
C THR A 452 12.74 6.50 3.93
N SER A 453 13.67 5.91 4.67
CA SER A 453 14.28 6.58 5.83
C SER A 453 15.21 7.74 5.45
N ASP A 454 15.68 7.80 4.20
CA ASP A 454 16.69 8.76 3.76
C ASP A 454 16.14 9.88 2.90
N TYR A 455 15.23 9.56 1.97
CA TYR A 455 14.70 10.49 0.99
C TYR A 455 13.18 10.41 0.85
N ALA A 456 12.55 11.56 0.62
CA ALA A 456 11.18 11.66 0.18
C ALA A 456 11.13 12.24 -1.25
N MET A 457 10.26 11.69 -2.08
CA MET A 457 10.06 12.13 -3.46
C MET A 457 8.57 12.27 -3.76
N ALA A 458 8.17 13.42 -4.28
CA ALA A 458 6.83 13.63 -4.80
C ALA A 458 6.88 13.93 -6.30
N ILE A 459 5.94 13.33 -7.03
CA ILE A 459 5.81 13.42 -8.49
C ILE A 459 4.41 13.90 -8.80
N TRP A 460 4.31 14.97 -9.56
CA TRP A 460 3.07 15.45 -10.17
C TRP A 460 3.12 15.20 -11.68
N LEU A 461 2.00 14.79 -12.22
CA LEU A 461 1.81 14.56 -13.66
C LEU A 461 0.52 15.29 -14.07
N GLY A 462 0.61 16.16 -15.06
CA GLY A 462 -0.53 16.95 -15.52
C GLY A 462 -0.23 17.86 -16.70
N TYR A 463 -1.26 18.59 -17.11
CA TYR A 463 -1.14 19.69 -18.04
C TYR A 463 -1.26 21.00 -17.26
N THR A 464 -0.45 22.00 -17.61
CA THR A 464 -0.47 23.31 -16.93
C THR A 464 -1.68 24.12 -17.31
N ASP A 465 -2.19 23.91 -18.50
CA ASP A 465 -3.37 24.58 -19.02
C ASP A 465 -4.67 23.94 -18.49
N GLY A 466 -5.67 24.77 -18.22
CA GLY A 466 -7.01 24.30 -17.88
C GLY A 466 -7.78 23.74 -19.08
N LEU A 467 -8.99 23.22 -18.84
CA LEU A 467 -9.88 22.80 -19.93
C LEU A 467 -10.45 24.00 -20.68
N THR A 468 -10.11 24.11 -21.95
CA THR A 468 -10.62 25.07 -22.92
C THR A 468 -11.06 24.32 -24.20
N LYS A 469 -11.76 24.97 -25.12
CA LYS A 469 -12.08 24.38 -26.41
C LYS A 469 -10.81 23.94 -27.15
N GLU A 470 -9.75 24.72 -27.06
CA GLU A 470 -8.47 24.46 -27.71
C GLU A 470 -7.72 23.29 -27.09
N THR A 471 -7.55 23.29 -25.76
CA THR A 471 -6.86 22.19 -25.04
C THR A 471 -7.58 20.86 -25.23
N VAL A 472 -8.93 20.88 -25.24
CA VAL A 472 -9.72 19.68 -25.50
C VAL A 472 -9.54 19.19 -26.95
N LYS A 473 -9.52 20.09 -27.95
CA LYS A 473 -9.23 19.76 -29.36
C LYS A 473 -7.83 19.16 -29.50
N LYS A 474 -6.84 19.71 -28.84
CA LYS A 474 -5.46 19.21 -28.81
C LYS A 474 -5.30 17.96 -27.94
N LYS A 475 -6.32 17.57 -27.17
CA LYS A 475 -6.30 16.44 -26.21
C LYS A 475 -5.29 16.62 -25.08
N HIS A 476 -5.08 17.88 -24.63
CA HIS A 476 -4.25 18.23 -23.47
C HIS A 476 -5.04 17.99 -22.19
N TYR A 477 -5.26 16.72 -21.85
CA TYR A 477 -5.90 16.28 -20.61
C TYR A 477 -5.49 14.84 -20.27
N LEU A 478 -5.49 14.55 -18.99
CA LEU A 478 -5.21 13.20 -18.51
C LEU A 478 -6.45 12.31 -18.60
N LEU A 479 -6.24 11.05 -19.01
CA LEU A 479 -7.20 9.98 -18.78
C LEU A 479 -6.78 9.18 -17.55
N ASN A 480 -7.70 8.98 -16.63
CA ASN A 480 -7.46 8.35 -15.35
C ASN A 480 -6.71 7.01 -15.46
N GLY A 481 -7.16 6.08 -16.29
CA GLY A 481 -6.51 4.77 -16.45
C GLY A 481 -5.05 4.88 -16.91
N THR A 482 -4.79 5.75 -17.91
CA THR A 482 -3.44 6.01 -18.42
C THR A 482 -2.57 6.67 -17.36
N ALA A 483 -3.05 7.74 -16.73
CA ALA A 483 -2.31 8.51 -15.73
C ALA A 483 -1.99 7.67 -14.48
N THR A 484 -2.93 6.83 -14.04
CA THR A 484 -2.74 5.92 -12.90
C THR A 484 -1.65 4.88 -13.17
N SER A 485 -1.65 4.28 -14.35
CA SER A 485 -0.60 3.34 -14.76
C SER A 485 0.76 4.04 -14.90
N GLU A 486 0.77 5.20 -15.54
CA GLU A 486 2.00 5.90 -15.89
C GLU A 486 2.73 6.47 -14.66
N ARG A 487 2.02 7.06 -13.70
CA ARG A 487 2.64 7.56 -12.46
C ARG A 487 3.42 6.47 -11.70
N ILE A 488 2.91 5.21 -11.71
CA ILE A 488 3.59 4.08 -11.07
C ILE A 488 4.86 3.72 -11.83
N LYS A 489 4.83 3.72 -13.16
CA LYS A 489 6.02 3.47 -14.00
C LYS A 489 7.08 4.56 -13.81
N ILE A 490 6.65 5.83 -13.77
CA ILE A 490 7.54 6.97 -13.51
C ILE A 490 8.16 6.85 -12.12
N GLN A 491 7.36 6.55 -11.10
CA GLN A 491 7.85 6.31 -9.75
C GLN A 491 8.87 5.16 -9.70
N ALA A 492 8.61 4.05 -10.39
CA ALA A 492 9.53 2.93 -10.46
C ALA A 492 10.83 3.32 -11.19
N TRP A 493 10.74 4.02 -12.30
CA TRP A 493 11.90 4.46 -13.07
C TRP A 493 12.82 5.36 -12.25
N LEU A 494 12.25 6.31 -11.49
CA LEU A 494 12.98 7.25 -10.63
C LEU A 494 13.41 6.59 -9.31
N GLY A 495 12.47 5.98 -8.59
CA GLY A 495 12.70 5.44 -7.24
C GLY A 495 13.78 4.37 -7.20
N ASN A 496 13.80 3.47 -8.20
CA ASN A 496 14.83 2.42 -8.31
C ASN A 496 16.25 2.97 -8.56
N LYS A 497 16.41 4.27 -8.86
CA LYS A 497 17.70 4.93 -9.10
C LYS A 497 18.03 5.98 -8.04
N ILE A 498 17.01 6.59 -7.43
CA ILE A 498 17.19 7.68 -6.46
C ILE A 498 17.35 7.13 -5.04
N TYR A 499 16.56 6.12 -4.65
CA TYR A 499 16.60 5.57 -3.30
C TYR A 499 17.83 4.73 -3.04
N GLU A 500 18.34 4.83 -1.80
CA GLU A 500 19.49 4.08 -1.35
C GLU A 500 19.11 2.65 -0.93
N LYS A 501 20.06 1.72 -1.03
CA LYS A 501 19.90 0.34 -0.55
C LYS A 501 19.88 0.29 0.98
N ASN A 502 19.17 -0.70 1.53
CA ASN A 502 19.10 -1.00 2.96
C ASN A 502 18.52 0.11 3.85
N ALA A 503 17.80 1.08 3.27
CA ALA A 503 17.06 2.09 4.01
C ALA A 503 15.82 1.48 4.67
N LYS A 504 15.77 1.46 6.01
CA LYS A 504 14.66 0.89 6.79
C LYS A 504 14.12 1.91 7.78
N PHE A 505 12.81 1.92 7.94
CA PHE A 505 12.18 2.75 8.98
C PHE A 505 12.54 2.22 10.36
N LYS A 506 12.97 3.12 11.25
CA LYS A 506 13.29 2.77 12.63
C LYS A 506 11.98 2.51 13.39
N HIS A 507 11.89 1.34 14.01
CA HIS A 507 10.77 1.03 14.91
C HIS A 507 10.94 1.83 16.22
N PRO A 508 10.03 2.74 16.56
CA PRO A 508 10.12 3.50 17.83
C PRO A 508 9.64 2.64 18.99
N GLY A 509 10.03 2.99 20.21
CA GLY A 509 9.40 2.47 21.41
C GLY A 509 7.93 2.87 21.51
N GLY A 510 7.17 2.19 22.38
CA GLY A 510 5.77 2.52 22.62
C GLY A 510 4.80 2.10 21.51
N ILE A 511 5.17 1.14 20.66
CA ILE A 511 4.27 0.44 19.74
C ILE A 511 4.22 -1.02 20.13
N SER A 512 3.02 -1.54 20.34
CA SER A 512 2.75 -2.96 20.54
C SER A 512 2.13 -3.59 19.29
N SER A 513 2.31 -4.90 19.15
CA SER A 513 1.72 -5.70 18.09
C SER A 513 0.78 -6.74 18.73
N ALA A 514 -0.46 -6.79 18.26
CA ALA A 514 -1.44 -7.75 18.78
C ALA A 514 -2.24 -8.40 17.65
N LYS A 515 -2.62 -9.67 17.86
CA LYS A 515 -3.61 -10.34 17.01
C LYS A 515 -5.01 -9.83 17.39
N VAL A 516 -5.82 -9.56 16.38
CA VAL A 516 -7.20 -9.09 16.54
C VAL A 516 -8.13 -9.96 15.71
N GLU A 517 -9.26 -10.33 16.28
CA GLU A 517 -10.35 -10.90 15.51
C GLU A 517 -11.05 -9.78 14.72
N LEU A 518 -11.10 -9.95 13.40
CA LEU A 518 -11.70 -8.96 12.51
C LEU A 518 -13.19 -8.78 12.81
N GLU A 519 -13.68 -7.55 12.66
CA GLU A 519 -15.08 -7.16 12.90
C GLU A 519 -15.47 -7.06 14.38
N THR A 520 -14.52 -7.02 15.31
CA THR A 520 -14.82 -6.73 16.73
C THR A 520 -14.72 -5.23 17.01
N ILE A 521 -15.66 -4.67 17.77
CA ILE A 521 -15.65 -3.30 18.29
C ILE A 521 -16.08 -3.33 19.76
N PRO A 522 -15.22 -2.95 20.68
CA PRO A 522 -13.78 -2.63 20.52
C PRO A 522 -12.97 -3.82 19.98
N ALA A 523 -11.69 -3.59 19.65
CA ALA A 523 -10.78 -4.64 19.21
C ALA A 523 -10.69 -5.75 20.27
N GLN A 524 -10.86 -7.02 19.88
CA GLN A 524 -10.73 -8.17 20.76
C GLN A 524 -9.69 -9.16 20.19
N SER A 525 -8.98 -9.83 21.06
CA SER A 525 -8.08 -10.91 20.70
C SER A 525 -8.88 -12.08 20.10
N PRO A 526 -8.35 -12.80 19.10
CA PRO A 526 -9.01 -14.01 18.63
C PRO A 526 -8.95 -15.11 19.69
N SER A 527 -10.01 -15.91 19.78
CA SER A 527 -10.00 -17.17 20.53
C SER A 527 -9.19 -18.24 19.77
N ASP A 528 -8.87 -19.35 20.42
CA ASP A 528 -8.25 -20.53 19.78
C ASP A 528 -9.11 -21.11 18.66
N PHE A 529 -10.39 -20.79 18.63
CA PHE A 529 -11.38 -21.26 17.67
C PHE A 529 -11.69 -20.26 16.55
N THR A 530 -11.05 -19.07 16.55
CA THR A 530 -11.29 -18.08 15.50
C THR A 530 -10.64 -18.53 14.20
N PRO A 531 -11.38 -18.61 13.07
CA PRO A 531 -10.80 -18.96 11.77
C PRO A 531 -9.65 -18.02 11.38
N SER A 532 -8.54 -18.57 10.88
CA SER A 532 -7.32 -17.80 10.57
C SER A 532 -7.54 -16.61 9.61
N LYS A 533 -8.48 -16.76 8.66
CA LYS A 533 -8.86 -15.66 7.74
C LYS A 533 -9.65 -14.53 8.39
N LEU A 534 -10.15 -14.74 9.60
CA LEU A 534 -10.82 -13.72 10.42
C LEU A 534 -9.90 -13.17 11.51
N GLN A 535 -8.61 -13.39 11.40
CA GLN A 535 -7.59 -12.84 12.28
C GLN A 535 -6.64 -11.94 11.51
N GLY A 536 -6.07 -10.97 12.18
CA GLY A 536 -5.01 -10.12 11.62
C GLY A 536 -4.10 -9.61 12.74
N THR A 537 -2.84 -9.32 12.41
CA THR A 537 -1.90 -8.68 13.32
C THR A 537 -1.86 -7.19 13.05
N PHE A 538 -2.03 -6.38 14.08
CA PHE A 538 -2.13 -4.93 14.00
C PHE A 538 -1.24 -4.25 15.02
N LEU A 539 -0.90 -2.99 14.74
CA LEU A 539 -0.04 -2.16 15.59
C LEU A 539 -0.90 -1.16 16.38
N PHE A 540 -0.54 -0.99 17.63
CA PHE A 540 -1.20 -0.14 18.61
C PHE A 540 -0.18 0.78 19.29
N ILE A 541 -0.58 2.00 19.63
CA ILE A 541 0.26 2.93 20.40
C ILE A 541 0.09 2.61 21.89
N GLY A 542 1.20 2.43 22.58
CA GLY A 542 1.19 2.07 24.00
C GLY A 542 0.49 0.73 24.26
N ASN A 543 -0.33 0.70 25.31
CA ASN A 543 -1.10 -0.47 25.75
C ASN A 543 -2.57 -0.42 25.30
N THR A 544 -2.86 0.22 24.16
CA THR A 544 -4.23 0.37 23.65
C THR A 544 -4.71 -0.84 22.82
N GLY A 545 -3.95 -1.94 22.82
CA GLY A 545 -4.32 -3.20 22.17
C GLY A 545 -5.54 -3.87 22.82
N PRO A 546 -6.02 -4.99 22.25
CA PRO A 546 -7.18 -5.71 22.78
C PRO A 546 -6.90 -6.22 24.19
N SER A 547 -7.81 -5.93 25.13
CA SER A 547 -7.80 -6.39 26.52
C SER A 547 -8.64 -7.65 26.75
N GLU A 548 -9.53 -7.97 25.81
CA GLU A 548 -10.48 -9.07 25.91
C GLU A 548 -10.33 -10.05 24.74
N THR A 549 -10.71 -11.31 24.98
CA THR A 549 -10.79 -12.34 23.95
C THR A 549 -12.22 -12.43 23.41
N SER A 550 -12.36 -12.46 22.08
CA SER A 550 -13.65 -12.60 21.42
C SER A 550 -14.30 -13.95 21.75
N GLN A 551 -15.57 -13.91 22.08
CA GLN A 551 -16.40 -15.11 22.31
C GLN A 551 -17.18 -15.53 21.04
N ARG A 552 -17.05 -14.80 19.92
CA ARG A 552 -17.80 -15.07 18.68
C ARG A 552 -17.54 -16.46 18.11
N PHE A 553 -16.31 -16.93 18.18
CA PHE A 553 -15.88 -18.27 17.78
C PHE A 553 -15.41 -19.08 18.96
N ALA A 554 -16.12 -19.03 20.09
CA ALA A 554 -15.85 -19.89 21.23
C ALA A 554 -16.10 -21.37 20.87
N LYS A 555 -15.68 -22.26 21.75
CA LYS A 555 -16.05 -23.67 21.70
C LYS A 555 -17.56 -23.80 21.69
N LEU A 556 -18.12 -24.62 20.81
CA LEU A 556 -19.57 -24.78 20.69
C LEU A 556 -20.18 -25.38 21.98
N THR A 557 -21.40 -25.00 22.29
CA THR A 557 -22.17 -25.54 23.41
C THR A 557 -22.65 -26.95 23.09
N ASP A 558 -22.56 -27.86 24.06
CA ASP A 558 -23.03 -29.23 23.91
C ASP A 558 -24.57 -29.30 23.70
N PRO A 559 -25.05 -30.27 22.93
CA PRO A 559 -26.48 -30.57 22.85
C PRO A 559 -27.03 -31.00 24.23
N GLN A 560 -28.31 -30.81 24.48
CA GLN A 560 -29.00 -31.09 25.73
C GLN A 560 -29.96 -32.23 25.56
N ASP A 561 -30.51 -32.77 26.70
CA ASP A 561 -31.61 -33.70 26.76
C ASP A 561 -31.46 -34.91 25.85
N LEU A 562 -30.26 -35.53 25.86
CA LEU A 562 -29.98 -36.68 25.03
C LEU A 562 -30.86 -37.87 25.40
N SER A 563 -31.51 -38.49 24.43
CA SER A 563 -32.30 -39.69 24.58
C SER A 563 -32.02 -40.67 23.46
N TYR A 564 -32.41 -41.94 23.65
CA TYR A 564 -32.25 -42.96 22.66
C TYR A 564 -33.48 -43.88 22.64
N ASN A 565 -33.69 -44.48 21.47
CA ASN A 565 -34.66 -45.58 21.27
C ASN A 565 -33.99 -46.68 20.44
N ILE A 566 -34.05 -47.91 20.93
CA ILE A 566 -33.56 -49.09 20.25
C ILE A 566 -34.74 -49.90 19.80
N ASN A 567 -34.86 -50.16 18.49
CA ASN A 567 -35.82 -51.08 17.92
C ASN A 567 -35.12 -52.05 16.99
N ASN A 568 -34.98 -53.33 17.47
CA ASN A 568 -34.16 -54.33 16.83
C ASN A 568 -32.71 -53.84 16.63
N LYS A 569 -32.26 -53.74 15.38
CA LYS A 569 -30.94 -53.26 14.99
C LYS A 569 -30.91 -51.81 14.57
N SER A 570 -31.95 -51.07 14.86
CA SER A 570 -32.05 -49.61 14.60
C SER A 570 -31.92 -48.86 15.89
N LEU A 571 -30.90 -47.96 15.99
CA LEU A 571 -30.68 -47.07 17.12
C LEU A 571 -31.04 -45.64 16.68
N THR A 572 -32.08 -45.05 17.27
CA THR A 572 -32.41 -43.64 17.07
C THR A 572 -31.95 -42.84 18.29
N LEU A 573 -31.13 -41.81 18.03
CA LEU A 573 -30.67 -40.84 19.01
C LEU A 573 -31.43 -39.55 18.82
N SER A 574 -31.84 -38.87 19.89
CA SER A 574 -32.53 -37.56 19.86
C SER A 574 -31.94 -36.64 20.93
N TRP A 575 -31.96 -35.34 20.69
CA TRP A 575 -31.40 -34.31 21.57
C TRP A 575 -32.09 -32.96 21.36
N THR A 576 -31.87 -32.03 22.29
CA THR A 576 -32.28 -30.63 22.15
C THR A 576 -31.08 -29.81 21.65
N SER A 577 -31.28 -28.99 20.61
CA SER A 577 -30.27 -28.10 20.05
C SER A 577 -29.99 -26.92 20.97
N PRO A 578 -28.74 -26.51 21.18
CA PRO A 578 -28.42 -25.28 21.90
C PRO A 578 -28.72 -24.00 21.10
N GLY A 579 -29.25 -24.11 19.89
CA GLY A 579 -29.50 -23.00 18.96
C GLY A 579 -28.35 -22.75 17.99
N THR A 580 -28.65 -22.03 16.93
CA THR A 580 -27.66 -21.66 15.91
C THR A 580 -26.67 -20.63 16.49
N PRO A 581 -25.34 -20.87 16.42
CA PRO A 581 -24.36 -19.91 16.93
C PRO A 581 -24.42 -18.57 16.18
N SER A 582 -24.37 -17.45 16.91
CA SER A 582 -24.42 -16.08 16.38
C SER A 582 -23.38 -15.79 15.27
N ALA A 583 -22.24 -16.47 15.30
CA ALA A 583 -21.19 -16.34 14.28
C ALA A 583 -21.67 -16.67 12.85
N ILE A 584 -22.68 -17.53 12.70
CA ILE A 584 -23.24 -17.96 11.41
C ILE A 584 -24.72 -17.70 11.26
N ASP A 585 -25.41 -17.28 12.32
CA ASP A 585 -26.83 -16.94 12.28
C ASP A 585 -27.05 -15.70 11.39
N THR A 586 -27.77 -15.89 10.30
CA THR A 586 -27.99 -14.85 9.29
C THR A 586 -28.81 -13.69 9.83
N ASP A 587 -29.81 -13.95 10.66
CA ASP A 587 -30.69 -12.93 11.21
C ASP A 587 -29.96 -12.12 12.29
N TYR A 588 -29.21 -12.81 13.16
CA TYR A 588 -28.34 -12.16 14.13
C TYR A 588 -27.31 -11.26 13.43
N LEU A 589 -26.59 -11.78 12.44
CA LEU A 589 -25.57 -11.01 11.70
C LEU A 589 -26.21 -9.82 10.97
N THR A 590 -27.38 -9.99 10.37
CA THR A 590 -28.11 -8.90 9.70
C THR A 590 -28.41 -7.78 10.68
N ASN A 591 -28.98 -8.12 11.83
CA ASN A 591 -29.32 -7.16 12.87
C ASN A 591 -28.06 -6.53 13.48
N TRP A 592 -27.02 -7.32 13.74
CA TRP A 592 -25.74 -6.83 14.25
C TRP A 592 -25.12 -5.78 13.33
N PHE A 593 -24.97 -6.07 12.06
CA PHE A 593 -24.37 -5.13 11.09
C PHE A 593 -25.21 -3.87 10.90
N LYS A 594 -26.53 -3.98 10.89
CA LYS A 594 -27.41 -2.80 10.77
C LYS A 594 -27.41 -1.94 12.03
N SER A 595 -27.47 -2.52 13.21
CA SER A 595 -27.62 -1.79 14.46
C SER A 595 -26.26 -1.28 14.99
N ASN A 596 -25.24 -2.15 15.07
CA ASN A 596 -23.94 -1.80 15.68
C ASN A 596 -22.98 -1.15 14.68
N TRP A 597 -23.02 -1.55 13.43
CA TRP A 597 -22.15 -1.02 12.38
C TRP A 597 -22.82 0.01 11.49
N LYS A 598 -24.11 0.21 11.62
CA LYS A 598 -24.92 1.13 10.81
C LYS A 598 -24.73 0.94 9.31
N ILE A 599 -24.45 -0.29 8.87
CA ILE A 599 -24.27 -0.62 7.46
C ILE A 599 -25.62 -0.52 6.74
N GLN A 600 -25.66 0.30 5.69
CA GLN A 600 -26.87 0.54 4.88
C GLN A 600 -26.90 -0.34 3.62
N THR A 601 -25.76 -0.89 3.18
CA THR A 601 -25.65 -1.70 1.97
C THR A 601 -25.51 -3.18 2.31
N ASP A 602 -26.26 -4.05 1.62
CA ASP A 602 -26.23 -5.50 1.87
C ASP A 602 -25.00 -6.20 1.30
N LYS A 603 -24.16 -5.50 0.54
CA LYS A 603 -23.02 -6.12 -0.14
C LYS A 603 -22.05 -6.81 0.82
N TYR A 604 -21.74 -6.17 1.95
CA TYR A 604 -20.86 -6.75 2.95
C TYR A 604 -21.49 -7.94 3.66
N LEU A 605 -22.76 -7.82 4.05
CA LEU A 605 -23.53 -8.91 4.67
C LEU A 605 -23.57 -10.14 3.74
N LYS A 606 -23.92 -9.95 2.48
CA LYS A 606 -23.92 -11.03 1.47
C LYS A 606 -22.53 -11.69 1.35
N LYS A 607 -21.46 -10.90 1.39
CA LYS A 607 -20.09 -11.41 1.37
C LYS A 607 -19.76 -12.22 2.62
N ARG A 608 -20.21 -11.77 3.82
CA ARG A 608 -20.03 -12.50 5.07
C ARG A 608 -20.81 -13.82 5.09
N ILE A 609 -22.06 -13.81 4.69
CA ILE A 609 -22.90 -15.02 4.58
C ILE A 609 -22.26 -16.01 3.60
N SER A 610 -21.80 -15.54 2.44
CA SER A 610 -21.10 -16.38 1.46
C SER A 610 -19.80 -16.96 2.02
N TYR A 611 -19.05 -16.17 2.79
CA TYR A 611 -17.85 -16.66 3.47
C TYR A 611 -18.18 -17.74 4.48
N ASN A 612 -19.20 -17.55 5.33
CA ASN A 612 -19.62 -18.51 6.33
C ASN A 612 -20.05 -19.83 5.66
N LYS A 613 -20.88 -19.76 4.62
CA LYS A 613 -21.33 -20.96 3.87
C LYS A 613 -20.14 -21.74 3.29
N LYS A 614 -19.11 -21.05 2.78
CA LYS A 614 -17.96 -21.70 2.12
C LYS A 614 -16.91 -22.22 3.09
N ASN A 615 -16.68 -21.54 4.23
CA ASN A 615 -15.52 -21.81 5.08
C ASN A 615 -15.87 -22.32 6.48
N ILE A 616 -17.09 -22.07 6.96
CA ILE A 616 -17.57 -22.53 8.27
C ILE A 616 -18.57 -23.65 8.09
N GLY A 617 -19.47 -23.52 7.15
CA GLY A 617 -20.53 -24.48 6.86
C GLY A 617 -21.78 -24.24 7.71
N GLU A 618 -22.64 -25.26 7.75
CA GLU A 618 -23.88 -25.27 8.52
C GLU A 618 -23.61 -25.77 9.94
N PHE A 619 -24.39 -25.30 10.90
CA PHE A 619 -24.40 -25.84 12.26
C PHE A 619 -25.19 -27.14 12.30
N GLY A 620 -24.72 -28.10 13.04
CA GLY A 620 -25.34 -29.40 13.22
C GLY A 620 -24.61 -30.24 14.27
N PHE A 621 -24.74 -31.54 14.16
CA PHE A 621 -24.33 -32.48 15.18
C PHE A 621 -23.53 -33.62 14.57
N ALA A 622 -22.40 -33.94 15.17
CA ALA A 622 -21.60 -35.10 14.87
C ALA A 622 -21.88 -36.22 15.89
N ILE A 623 -22.14 -37.40 15.38
CA ILE A 623 -22.53 -38.58 16.16
C ILE A 623 -21.36 -39.55 16.18
N TYR A 624 -21.05 -40.07 17.36
CA TYR A 624 -20.02 -41.08 17.61
C TYR A 624 -20.60 -42.21 18.47
N LEU A 625 -20.45 -43.45 18.06
CA LEU A 625 -20.68 -44.59 18.93
C LEU A 625 -19.46 -44.86 19.83
N THR A 626 -19.70 -45.24 21.11
CA THR A 626 -18.60 -45.47 22.08
C THR A 626 -18.46 -46.92 22.48
N GLN A 627 -17.19 -47.35 22.65
CA GLN A 627 -16.77 -48.66 23.17
C GLN A 627 -15.67 -48.38 24.24
N GLY A 628 -16.07 -48.32 25.49
CA GLY A 628 -15.17 -47.93 26.60
C GLY A 628 -14.59 -46.51 26.37
N THR A 629 -13.29 -46.43 26.17
CA THR A 629 -12.58 -45.17 25.87
C THR A 629 -12.48 -44.83 24.39
N SER A 630 -12.85 -45.73 23.50
CA SER A 630 -12.82 -45.52 22.05
C SER A 630 -14.13 -44.96 21.54
N SER A 631 -14.06 -44.20 20.44
CA SER A 631 -15.28 -43.71 19.77
C SER A 631 -15.14 -43.78 18.25
N THR A 632 -16.22 -44.24 17.60
CA THR A 632 -16.31 -44.39 16.16
C THR A 632 -17.25 -43.31 15.60
N TYR A 633 -16.76 -42.47 14.66
CA TYR A 633 -17.58 -41.50 13.97
C TYR A 633 -18.63 -42.17 13.09
N VAL A 634 -19.89 -41.78 13.24
CA VAL A 634 -21.03 -42.36 12.52
C VAL A 634 -21.50 -41.43 11.40
N GLY A 635 -21.68 -40.16 11.70
CA GLY A 635 -22.20 -39.21 10.73
C GLY A 635 -22.38 -37.81 11.30
N TRP A 636 -22.90 -36.92 10.45
CA TRP A 636 -23.25 -35.55 10.79
C TRP A 636 -24.65 -35.23 10.26
N THR A 637 -25.44 -34.50 11.05
CA THR A 637 -26.79 -34.07 10.68
C THR A 637 -27.09 -32.65 11.17
N LYS A 638 -28.03 -31.96 10.51
CA LYS A 638 -28.64 -30.70 11.00
C LYS A 638 -29.82 -30.94 11.94
N ASP A 639 -30.41 -32.10 11.83
CA ASP A 639 -31.58 -32.45 12.60
C ASP A 639 -31.23 -32.75 14.05
N THR A 640 -32.22 -32.71 14.93
CA THR A 640 -32.09 -33.03 16.35
C THR A 640 -32.32 -34.52 16.65
N SER A 641 -32.28 -35.35 15.62
CA SER A 641 -32.28 -36.80 15.73
C SER A 641 -31.46 -37.46 14.64
N TYR A 642 -30.96 -38.67 14.91
CA TYR A 642 -30.22 -39.45 13.95
C TYR A 642 -30.47 -40.94 14.17
N THR A 643 -30.80 -41.65 13.12
CA THR A 643 -31.03 -43.10 13.17
C THR A 643 -29.83 -43.84 12.58
N ILE A 644 -29.32 -44.79 13.30
CA ILE A 644 -28.17 -45.63 12.94
C ILE A 644 -28.65 -47.04 12.70
N ASP A 645 -28.34 -47.58 11.51
CA ASP A 645 -28.48 -49.01 11.24
C ASP A 645 -27.30 -49.78 11.79
N MET A 646 -27.46 -50.50 12.87
CA MET A 646 -26.45 -51.25 13.58
C MET A 646 -25.89 -52.48 12.81
N ASN A 647 -26.56 -52.85 11.72
CA ASN A 647 -25.97 -53.87 10.83
C ASN A 647 -24.65 -53.45 10.19
N ASN A 648 -24.41 -52.14 10.12
CA ASN A 648 -23.18 -51.57 9.58
C ASN A 648 -22.06 -51.44 10.62
N TYR A 649 -22.25 -51.87 11.87
CA TYR A 649 -21.35 -51.72 12.96
C TYR A 649 -21.20 -53.02 13.75
N SER A 650 -19.96 -53.56 13.81
CA SER A 650 -19.62 -54.74 14.61
C SER A 650 -19.16 -54.34 16.01
N GLY A 651 -19.36 -55.20 16.99
CA GLY A 651 -18.92 -55.01 18.35
C GLY A 651 -20.04 -54.53 19.30
N LEU A 652 -19.70 -54.50 20.59
CA LEU A 652 -20.62 -54.06 21.67
C LEU A 652 -20.37 -52.59 21.97
N TYR A 653 -21.38 -51.74 21.76
CA TYR A 653 -21.32 -50.31 22.02
C TYR A 653 -21.99 -49.99 23.36
N ASP A 654 -21.33 -49.11 24.17
CA ASP A 654 -21.75 -48.74 25.53
C ASP A 654 -22.44 -47.35 25.58
N GLY A 655 -22.66 -46.73 24.43
CA GLY A 655 -23.33 -45.44 24.31
C GLY A 655 -22.97 -44.71 23.02
N ALA A 656 -23.41 -43.44 22.97
CA ALA A 656 -23.06 -42.52 21.90
C ALA A 656 -22.71 -41.15 22.45
N ILE A 657 -21.78 -40.47 21.79
CA ILE A 657 -21.45 -39.07 22.05
C ILE A 657 -22.01 -38.23 20.89
N ILE A 658 -22.77 -37.19 21.23
CA ILE A 658 -23.25 -36.20 20.26
C ILE A 658 -22.52 -34.88 20.56
N LYS A 659 -21.89 -34.30 19.50
CA LYS A 659 -21.17 -33.04 19.56
C LYS A 659 -21.80 -32.03 18.66
N SER A 660 -22.05 -30.81 19.14
CA SER A 660 -22.31 -29.68 18.26
C SER A 660 -21.08 -29.42 17.39
N MET A 661 -21.25 -29.28 16.08
CA MET A 661 -20.13 -29.14 15.14
C MET A 661 -20.56 -28.47 13.84
N TYR A 662 -19.73 -27.57 13.29
CA TYR A 662 -19.93 -27.09 11.94
C TYR A 662 -19.57 -28.16 10.88
N SER A 663 -20.28 -28.15 9.77
CA SER A 663 -20.04 -29.15 8.70
C SER A 663 -18.64 -29.02 8.04
N ILE A 664 -18.06 -27.80 8.01
CA ILE A 664 -16.75 -27.52 7.39
C ILE A 664 -15.70 -27.20 8.45
N PHE A 665 -15.93 -26.19 9.29
CA PHE A 665 -14.99 -25.75 10.33
C PHE A 665 -15.18 -26.56 11.62
N LYS A 666 -14.50 -27.70 11.69
CA LYS A 666 -14.72 -28.70 12.77
C LYS A 666 -13.92 -28.45 14.03
N SER A 667 -12.94 -27.55 14.01
CA SER A 667 -11.97 -27.36 15.11
C SER A 667 -12.56 -26.83 16.41
N ASN A 668 -13.73 -26.17 16.36
CA ASN A 668 -14.43 -25.66 17.55
C ASN A 668 -15.60 -26.53 18.00
N ALA A 669 -15.67 -27.78 17.56
CA ALA A 669 -16.68 -28.73 18.00
C ALA A 669 -16.77 -28.77 19.53
N SER A 670 -17.99 -28.93 20.03
CA SER A 670 -18.24 -29.06 21.47
C SER A 670 -17.55 -30.29 22.07
N SER A 671 -17.46 -30.36 23.40
CA SER A 671 -16.91 -31.51 24.10
C SER A 671 -17.69 -32.78 23.80
N GLY A 672 -18.99 -32.61 23.62
CA GLY A 672 -19.95 -33.66 23.40
C GLY A 672 -20.57 -34.17 24.70
N ARG A 673 -21.82 -34.59 24.60
CA ARG A 673 -22.51 -35.30 25.68
C ARG A 673 -22.69 -36.76 25.32
N LYS A 674 -22.48 -37.64 26.32
CA LYS A 674 -22.66 -39.08 26.16
C LYS A 674 -24.05 -39.47 26.66
N VAL A 675 -24.74 -40.25 25.85
CA VAL A 675 -25.89 -41.05 26.30
C VAL A 675 -25.46 -42.51 26.40
N VAL A 676 -25.85 -43.16 27.49
CA VAL A 676 -25.40 -44.52 27.83
C VAL A 676 -26.51 -45.51 27.47
N PHE A 677 -26.16 -46.54 26.77
CA PHE A 677 -26.97 -47.70 26.39
C PHE A 677 -26.08 -48.88 26.05
N THR A 678 -26.63 -50.02 25.85
CA THR A 678 -25.88 -51.18 25.36
C THR A 678 -26.54 -51.69 24.10
N ILE A 679 -25.78 -51.81 22.99
CA ILE A 679 -26.30 -52.33 21.71
C ILE A 679 -25.15 -53.03 20.95
N GLY A 680 -25.49 -54.06 20.18
CA GLY A 680 -24.53 -54.88 19.44
C GLY A 680 -24.08 -56.10 20.24
N GLU A 681 -23.18 -56.85 19.67
CA GLU A 681 -22.61 -58.04 20.29
C GLU A 681 -21.13 -57.78 20.53
N ALA A 682 -20.62 -58.28 21.69
CA ALA A 682 -19.16 -58.19 21.96
C ALA A 682 -18.40 -58.91 20.89
N ASP A 683 -17.28 -58.37 20.44
CA ASP A 683 -16.39 -59.01 19.51
C ASP A 683 -15.91 -60.34 20.10
N ILE A 684 -15.99 -61.41 19.31
CA ILE A 684 -15.54 -62.73 19.74
C ILE A 684 -14.01 -62.74 19.67
N THR A 685 -13.41 -63.08 20.80
CA THR A 685 -11.94 -63.24 20.89
C THR A 685 -11.60 -64.71 21.08
N ALA A 686 -10.33 -65.10 20.88
CA ALA A 686 -9.85 -66.43 21.15
C ALA A 686 -10.03 -66.87 22.62
N ASN A 687 -10.13 -65.92 23.56
CA ASN A 687 -10.37 -66.18 24.98
C ASN A 687 -11.82 -66.58 25.27
N ASP A 688 -12.78 -66.10 24.46
CA ASP A 688 -14.20 -66.34 24.62
C ASP A 688 -14.63 -67.74 24.11
N VAL A 689 -13.71 -68.44 23.46
CA VAL A 689 -14.00 -69.72 22.81
C VAL A 689 -13.23 -70.81 23.49
N THR A 690 -13.91 -71.93 23.73
CA THR A 690 -13.27 -73.21 24.17
C THR A 690 -13.31 -74.20 23.01
N ILE A 691 -12.17 -74.81 22.67
CA ILE A 691 -12.05 -75.81 21.61
C ILE A 691 -11.76 -77.17 22.28
N ASN A 692 -12.64 -78.13 22.06
CA ASN A 692 -12.46 -79.45 22.56
C ASN A 692 -12.07 -80.36 21.39
N VAL A 693 -11.13 -81.23 21.69
CA VAL A 693 -10.62 -82.24 20.72
C VAL A 693 -10.87 -83.65 21.20
N SER A 694 -11.17 -84.60 20.29
CA SER A 694 -11.54 -85.98 20.61
C SER A 694 -10.39 -86.78 21.18
N ASN A 695 -9.15 -86.50 20.86
CA ASN A 695 -7.97 -87.22 21.28
C ASN A 695 -6.95 -86.30 21.95
N GLN A 696 -7.39 -85.59 23.01
CA GLN A 696 -6.53 -84.66 23.73
C GLN A 696 -5.38 -85.33 24.46
N ASN A 697 -5.62 -86.54 24.93
CA ASN A 697 -4.63 -87.40 25.52
C ASN A 697 -4.64 -88.72 24.73
N VAL A 698 -3.47 -89.24 24.26
CA VAL A 698 -3.34 -90.44 23.50
C VAL A 698 -2.14 -91.23 24.04
N THR A 699 -2.36 -92.56 24.18
CA THR A 699 -1.28 -93.51 24.55
C THR A 699 -1.00 -94.34 23.35
N LEU A 700 0.28 -94.50 22.98
CA LEU A 700 0.78 -95.24 21.82
C LEU A 700 1.93 -96.17 22.27
N SER A 701 2.12 -97.29 21.56
CA SER A 701 3.29 -98.16 21.78
C SER A 701 4.50 -97.61 21.01
N VAL A 702 5.71 -97.87 21.50
CA VAL A 702 6.96 -97.63 20.77
C VAL A 702 6.85 -98.26 19.37
N GLY A 703 7.15 -97.55 18.33
CA GLY A 703 7.02 -97.98 16.92
C GLY A 703 5.59 -97.92 16.38
N GLY A 704 4.60 -97.47 17.18
CA GLY A 704 3.20 -97.27 16.74
C GLY A 704 3.04 -96.14 15.77
N THR A 705 1.82 -95.95 15.28
CA THR A 705 1.50 -94.79 14.35
C THR A 705 0.93 -93.61 15.10
N TYR A 706 1.58 -92.46 15.06
CA TYR A 706 1.04 -91.20 15.54
C TYR A 706 0.24 -90.53 14.43
N ASN A 707 -1.02 -90.23 14.74
CA ASN A 707 -1.89 -89.46 13.85
C ASN A 707 -2.08 -88.02 14.42
N GLU A 708 -1.61 -87.06 13.66
CA GLU A 708 -1.80 -85.61 14.03
C GLU A 708 -3.27 -85.25 14.09
N LEU A 709 -3.60 -84.32 14.95
CA LEU A 709 -4.94 -83.71 14.98
C LEU A 709 -5.27 -83.02 13.64
N ASN A 710 -6.48 -83.15 13.19
CA ASN A 710 -7.00 -82.59 11.99
C ASN A 710 -8.41 -82.01 12.25
N LYS A 711 -9.09 -81.50 11.22
CA LYS A 711 -10.44 -80.90 11.37
C LYS A 711 -11.43 -81.90 11.99
N SER A 712 -11.36 -83.19 11.73
CA SER A 712 -12.28 -84.16 12.30
C SER A 712 -11.99 -84.48 13.77
N SER A 713 -10.82 -84.15 14.23
CA SER A 713 -10.43 -84.24 15.66
C SER A 713 -11.05 -83.20 16.54
N ILE A 714 -11.57 -82.12 16.01
CA ILE A 714 -12.29 -81.12 16.78
C ILE A 714 -13.68 -81.65 17.14
N SER A 715 -13.94 -81.88 18.44
CA SER A 715 -15.23 -82.38 18.92
C SER A 715 -16.27 -81.35 19.05
N SER A 716 -15.90 -80.17 19.61
CA SER A 716 -16.77 -79.02 19.71
C SER A 716 -15.98 -77.70 19.74
N ILE A 717 -16.61 -76.59 19.34
CA ILE A 717 -16.15 -75.25 19.50
C ILE A 717 -17.22 -74.50 20.30
N ASN A 718 -16.96 -74.22 21.57
CA ASN A 718 -18.00 -73.63 22.45
C ASN A 718 -17.76 -72.13 22.60
N TYR A 719 -18.82 -71.33 22.39
CA TYR A 719 -18.87 -69.89 22.64
C TYR A 719 -20.11 -69.60 23.49
N LYS A 720 -19.90 -68.98 24.65
CA LYS A 720 -20.97 -68.66 25.62
C LYS A 720 -21.88 -69.85 25.96
N GLY A 721 -21.27 -71.07 26.08
CA GLY A 721 -21.97 -72.29 26.45
C GLY A 721 -22.63 -73.03 25.27
N ASN A 722 -22.65 -72.49 24.06
CA ASN A 722 -23.21 -73.10 22.87
C ASN A 722 -22.10 -73.68 21.98
N ASP A 723 -22.33 -74.90 21.45
CA ASP A 723 -21.45 -75.45 20.43
C ASP A 723 -21.74 -74.82 19.06
N ILE A 724 -20.75 -74.05 18.56
CA ILE A 724 -20.82 -73.33 17.30
C ILE A 724 -20.03 -74.01 16.17
N LYS A 725 -19.56 -75.24 16.37
CA LYS A 725 -18.76 -75.96 15.36
C LYS A 725 -19.44 -76.11 13.99
N GLY A 726 -20.75 -76.21 13.99
CA GLY A 726 -21.55 -76.30 12.74
C GLY A 726 -21.71 -74.93 12.04
N ASP A 727 -21.51 -73.81 12.75
CA ASP A 727 -21.66 -72.45 12.25
C ASP A 727 -20.37 -71.78 11.84
N VAL A 728 -19.20 -72.47 12.01
CA VAL A 728 -17.89 -71.87 11.66
C VAL A 728 -17.53 -72.22 10.21
N SER A 729 -16.88 -71.28 9.55
CA SER A 729 -16.29 -71.46 8.23
C SER A 729 -14.74 -71.44 8.31
N SER A 730 -14.08 -71.90 7.27
CA SER A 730 -12.63 -71.87 7.12
C SER A 730 -11.84 -72.57 8.27
N LEU A 731 -12.49 -73.59 8.89
CA LEU A 731 -11.84 -74.37 9.97
C LEU A 731 -10.54 -74.99 9.49
N SER A 732 -9.46 -74.69 10.17
CA SER A 732 -8.12 -75.23 9.90
C SER A 732 -7.45 -75.68 11.19
N VAL A 733 -6.73 -76.75 11.15
CA VAL A 733 -5.91 -77.28 12.25
C VAL A 733 -4.49 -77.53 11.70
N THR A 734 -3.52 -76.88 12.31
CA THR A 734 -2.11 -76.93 11.88
C THR A 734 -1.23 -77.24 13.08
N ASN A 735 -0.37 -78.27 12.95
CA ASN A 735 0.64 -78.53 13.97
C ASN A 735 1.64 -77.34 14.03
N SER A 736 1.79 -76.77 15.20
CA SER A 736 2.73 -75.67 15.45
C SER A 736 4.06 -76.16 16.03
N SER A 737 4.04 -77.15 16.90
CA SER A 737 5.21 -77.76 17.49
C SER A 737 4.88 -79.07 18.20
N ILE A 738 5.78 -80.01 18.24
CA ILE A 738 5.75 -81.15 19.16
C ILE A 738 7.02 -81.07 19.96
N THR A 739 6.93 -81.18 21.29
CA THR A 739 8.10 -81.19 22.17
C THR A 739 8.09 -82.45 23.04
N ASP A 740 9.27 -83.05 23.31
CA ASP A 740 9.42 -84.13 24.25
C ASP A 740 9.41 -83.68 25.72
N GLY A 741 9.63 -84.61 26.68
CA GLY A 741 9.63 -84.29 28.12
C GLY A 741 10.78 -83.38 28.56
N SER A 742 11.81 -83.17 27.73
CA SER A 742 12.89 -82.21 27.96
C SER A 742 12.62 -80.85 27.35
N GLY A 743 11.57 -80.66 26.53
CA GLY A 743 11.23 -79.45 25.82
C GLY A 743 11.89 -79.34 24.44
N GLU A 744 12.58 -80.36 23.95
CA GLU A 744 13.14 -80.36 22.60
C GLU A 744 12.09 -80.63 21.54
N ASN A 745 12.23 -79.98 20.37
CA ASN A 745 11.30 -80.15 19.23
C ASN A 745 11.50 -81.53 18.57
N VAL A 746 10.43 -82.28 18.35
CA VAL A 746 10.37 -83.55 17.74
C VAL A 746 9.50 -83.56 16.48
N ALA A 747 10.02 -84.10 15.38
CA ALA A 747 9.20 -84.23 14.18
C ALA A 747 8.03 -85.22 14.40
N PRO A 748 6.85 -85.02 13.81
CA PRO A 748 5.68 -85.87 14.00
C PRO A 748 5.98 -87.34 13.73
N SER A 749 6.82 -87.66 12.72
CA SER A 749 7.23 -89.02 12.36
C SER A 749 8.12 -89.73 13.40
N LYS A 750 8.69 -88.96 14.34
CA LYS A 750 9.61 -89.45 15.35
C LYS A 750 9.00 -89.60 16.75
N VAL A 751 7.75 -89.23 16.93
CA VAL A 751 7.07 -89.21 18.24
C VAL A 751 7.06 -90.60 18.89
N THR A 752 6.89 -91.64 18.09
CA THR A 752 6.77 -93.00 18.62
C THR A 752 8.11 -93.81 18.60
N GLU A 753 9.24 -93.15 18.22
CA GLU A 753 10.55 -93.77 18.21
C GLU A 753 11.09 -94.07 19.63
N LYS A 754 10.64 -93.31 20.63
CA LYS A 754 11.14 -93.48 22.00
C LYS A 754 9.99 -93.29 23.03
N ALA A 755 10.00 -94.15 24.05
CA ALA A 755 9.09 -94.07 25.17
C ALA A 755 9.25 -92.70 25.90
N GLY A 756 8.15 -92.02 26.22
CA GLY A 756 8.14 -90.72 26.89
C GLY A 756 6.80 -89.97 26.71
N THR A 757 6.72 -88.82 27.31
CA THR A 757 5.56 -87.96 27.14
C THR A 757 5.90 -86.78 26.23
N TYR A 758 5.11 -86.57 25.19
CA TYR A 758 5.25 -85.52 24.21
C TYR A 758 4.05 -84.54 24.32
N LYS A 759 4.30 -83.26 24.05
CA LYS A 759 3.27 -82.23 23.92
C LYS A 759 3.22 -81.70 22.50
N ALA A 760 2.12 -81.94 21.82
CA ALA A 760 1.86 -81.35 20.51
C ALA A 760 0.93 -80.08 20.66
N ILE A 761 1.34 -78.94 20.11
CA ILE A 761 0.57 -77.76 20.07
C ILE A 761 0.03 -77.53 18.66
N TYR A 762 -1.26 -77.44 18.54
CA TYR A 762 -1.96 -77.20 17.28
C TYR A 762 -2.60 -75.83 17.29
N SER A 763 -2.41 -75.03 16.25
CA SER A 763 -3.17 -73.83 15.99
C SER A 763 -4.48 -74.19 15.30
N VAL A 764 -5.59 -73.92 15.93
CA VAL A 764 -6.94 -74.10 15.37
C VAL A 764 -7.45 -72.75 15.00
N SER A 765 -7.67 -72.48 13.71
CA SER A 765 -8.24 -71.25 13.20
C SER A 765 -9.55 -71.49 12.48
N PHE A 766 -10.46 -70.54 12.63
CA PHE A 766 -11.79 -70.58 11.98
C PHE A 766 -12.38 -69.19 11.89
N THR A 767 -13.38 -68.99 11.05
CA THR A 767 -14.20 -67.79 10.94
C THR A 767 -15.57 -68.02 11.50
N TYR A 768 -16.00 -67.18 12.49
CA TYR A 768 -17.36 -67.22 13.03
C TYR A 768 -17.97 -65.80 13.01
N LYS A 769 -19.15 -65.63 12.43
CA LYS A 769 -19.79 -64.30 12.25
C LYS A 769 -18.85 -63.26 11.63
N GLY A 770 -18.00 -63.65 10.68
CA GLY A 770 -17.08 -62.78 9.99
C GLY A 770 -15.76 -62.48 10.75
N VAL A 771 -15.60 -62.96 11.97
CA VAL A 771 -14.39 -62.75 12.77
C VAL A 771 -13.47 -63.96 12.67
N ASN A 772 -12.21 -63.77 12.32
CA ASN A 772 -11.20 -64.81 12.30
C ASN A 772 -10.65 -65.05 13.71
N ILE A 773 -10.77 -66.24 14.20
CA ILE A 773 -10.30 -66.65 15.54
C ILE A 773 -9.21 -67.71 15.35
N ALA A 774 -8.12 -67.58 16.07
CA ALA A 774 -7.07 -68.58 16.17
C ALA A 774 -6.79 -68.86 17.64
N LYS A 775 -6.81 -70.13 18.01
CA LYS A 775 -6.53 -70.57 19.38
C LYS A 775 -5.72 -71.88 19.35
N ASN A 776 -4.76 -71.96 20.24
CA ASN A 776 -3.95 -73.15 20.41
C ASN A 776 -4.65 -74.18 21.26
N VAL A 777 -4.59 -75.41 20.83
CA VAL A 777 -4.97 -76.60 21.63
C VAL A 777 -3.75 -77.51 21.81
N THR A 778 -3.67 -78.15 22.95
CA THR A 778 -2.56 -79.04 23.30
C THR A 778 -3.05 -80.45 23.32
N GLN A 779 -2.32 -81.33 22.65
CA GLN A 779 -2.47 -82.76 22.76
C GLN A 779 -1.30 -83.37 23.54
N THR A 780 -1.58 -84.19 24.51
CA THR A 780 -0.58 -84.91 25.24
C THR A 780 -0.46 -86.39 24.67
N ILE A 781 0.74 -86.85 24.30
CA ILE A 781 1.01 -88.13 23.72
C ILE A 781 1.92 -88.81 24.68
N THR A 782 1.47 -89.96 25.18
CA THR A 782 2.29 -90.89 26.00
C THR A 782 2.70 -92.06 25.13
N VAL A 783 3.99 -92.34 25.05
CA VAL A 783 4.54 -93.48 24.28
C VAL A 783 5.14 -94.41 25.28
N GLU A 784 4.65 -95.69 25.34
CA GLU A 784 5.04 -96.69 26.30
C GLU A 784 5.22 -98.08 25.64
#